data_46a03167e121a5281a3790e23610bd0f
#
_entry.id   46a03167e121a5281a3790e23610bd0f
#
_cell.length_a   1.000
_cell.length_b   1.000
_cell.length_c   1.000
_cell.angle_alpha   90.00
_cell.angle_beta   90.00
_cell.angle_gamma   90.00
#
_symmetry.space_group_name_H-M   'P 1'
#
loop_
_entity.id
_entity.type
_entity.pdbx_description
1 polymer ?
#
loop_
_entity_poly.entity_id
_entity_poly.type
_entity_poly.pdbx_seq_one_letter_code
_entity_poly.pdbx_strand_id
1 'polypeptide(L)'
;MIDQELKQRALTPAAKGEAAPREKILKLGKKITDVVGHKLGKVRAEDAEYWGLAGVVTDEMADIALTMKLRTPYTVEELWKMNKVTEEQKPHFQELLDQMSYIGLLEYDYGYHYDHNGRTAPPSERRYILPMFVPGSAELFNMEEDAEFSGKNPRLEQHPELAKFFERMTYVPLAGKTHLLPPGGGGVGMHVIPVEKAISMENQTLDIEHLSYWLKKYEGHIGVGQCSCRTSRAVLGEGCADDNMCWCIGVGDFADYCRETGKGHDITYEEAMHILQAAEDNGFVHQITNIDGENKIFGICNCNVNICNALRTSQLFNTPNLSRSAYTAEVDRARCVACGKCVEYCPAGAVKLGQKLCDKHGNTVEYPKHELPHGLKWGEEHWDPDYRDNNRKNCYDQGTAPCKTACPAHVAVQGYLKLAAQGKYQEALALIKKDNPFPAVCGRVCNKRCEEACTRGTIDQAVAIDAVKKFLAEQDLHAETRYIPPVVVASSRLTGWDQKIAIIGAGPAGLSAAYYLATRGYKPTVFEKSARPGGMMTYGIPSFKLEKTVIDAEIQVLRELGVEIRCGVEVGKDVTIPQLREQGYLAFYVAIGCQGGRLPGVPGETAKGTDIAVHFLHEALADETQRMEGSVVVVGGGNVAIDCARTAVRFGAEKVSMVCLESRETMPAAKDEIAEAEEDHVEICAGWGPQELLQDESGHVTAVVFKKCLRTIDPETGRFSPAYDESETITIPADHVVFAIGQAIEWGSLLQDTKVEFHRGNYPVADPLTYQTAEEDIFVGGDVYHGPKFVIDAIEEGKCAAESLHRYVHKGADLKIGRNRRDFIMLDKENFSVNCYDHAARQTEAVDPAVDPHSFRDARRTLTPEQVQTETARCLGCGASWVDPNKCIGCGVCTTKCVFDAIHLKRDHPECSTMMKAEDKLKGIASMAGKRLGETLRGRKD
;
A
#
# COMPACT_ATOMS: atom_id res chain seq x y z
N MET A 1 -17.23 14.41 8.57
CA MET A 1 -17.63 15.54 7.64
C MET A 1 -17.16 15.19 6.24
N ILE A 2 -17.98 15.42 5.22
CA ILE A 2 -17.54 15.33 3.82
C ILE A 2 -16.38 16.33 3.64
N ASP A 3 -15.35 15.89 2.89
CA ASP A 3 -14.27 16.80 2.52
C ASP A 3 -14.83 18.07 1.86
N GLN A 4 -14.77 19.17 2.56
CA GLN A 4 -15.40 20.41 2.11
C GLN A 4 -14.69 21.03 0.91
N GLU A 5 -13.38 20.82 0.78
CA GLU A 5 -12.60 21.29 -0.36
C GLU A 5 -13.00 20.54 -1.63
N LEU A 6 -13.11 19.21 -1.58
CA LEU A 6 -13.57 18.39 -2.70
C LEU A 6 -15.01 18.68 -3.07
N LYS A 7 -15.88 18.82 -2.08
CA LYS A 7 -17.27 19.21 -2.31
C LYS A 7 -17.34 20.59 -2.97
N GLN A 8 -16.57 21.55 -2.47
CA GLN A 8 -16.49 22.90 -3.04
C GLN A 8 -16.00 22.85 -4.49
N ARG A 9 -14.93 22.08 -4.76
CA ARG A 9 -14.41 21.89 -6.12
C ARG A 9 -15.44 21.27 -7.05
N ALA A 10 -16.16 20.23 -6.62
CA ALA A 10 -17.21 19.56 -7.39
C ALA A 10 -18.37 20.49 -7.71
N LEU A 11 -18.68 21.44 -6.84
CA LEU A 11 -19.77 22.40 -7.00
C LEU A 11 -19.34 23.75 -7.62
N THR A 12 -18.03 23.99 -7.75
CA THR A 12 -17.53 25.24 -8.34
C THR A 12 -17.90 25.29 -9.83
N PRO A 13 -18.49 26.41 -10.31
CA PRO A 13 -18.78 26.59 -11.73
C PRO A 13 -17.54 26.49 -12.59
N ALA A 14 -17.69 26.03 -13.83
CA ALA A 14 -16.60 26.01 -14.77
C ALA A 14 -16.07 27.43 -15.05
N ALA A 15 -14.75 27.55 -15.18
CA ALA A 15 -14.08 28.85 -15.34
C ALA A 15 -14.39 29.61 -16.66
N LYS A 16 -15.13 28.99 -17.57
CA LYS A 16 -15.51 29.58 -18.87
C LYS A 16 -16.79 30.43 -18.83
N GLY A 17 -17.21 30.91 -17.67
CA GLY A 17 -18.51 31.46 -17.38
C GLY A 17 -18.83 32.85 -17.93
N GLU A 18 -18.02 33.47 -18.81
CA GLU A 18 -18.34 34.78 -19.40
C GLU A 18 -19.19 34.68 -20.68
N ALA A 19 -19.27 33.51 -21.30
CA ALA A 19 -20.10 33.30 -22.46
C ALA A 19 -21.57 33.07 -22.06
N ALA A 20 -22.52 33.71 -22.74
CA ALA A 20 -23.93 33.50 -22.53
C ALA A 20 -24.30 32.01 -22.72
N PRO A 21 -25.10 31.40 -21.82
CA PRO A 21 -25.46 29.99 -21.96
C PRO A 21 -26.25 29.74 -23.24
N ARG A 22 -25.90 28.67 -23.98
CA ARG A 22 -26.64 28.24 -25.17
C ARG A 22 -27.85 27.41 -24.74
N GLU A 23 -29.05 27.96 -25.08
CA GLU A 23 -30.32 27.38 -24.60
C GLU A 23 -30.53 25.93 -25.02
N LYS A 24 -30.12 25.56 -26.27
CA LYS A 24 -30.27 24.21 -26.81
C LYS A 24 -29.41 23.17 -26.06
N ILE A 25 -28.18 23.52 -25.72
CA ILE A 25 -27.28 22.68 -24.92
C ILE A 25 -27.83 22.49 -23.51
N LEU A 26 -28.39 23.56 -22.91
CA LEU A 26 -28.99 23.47 -21.58
C LEU A 26 -30.24 22.55 -21.60
N LYS A 27 -31.06 22.66 -22.64
CA LYS A 27 -32.20 21.74 -22.84
C LYS A 27 -31.77 20.30 -23.04
N LEU A 28 -30.73 20.07 -23.84
CA LEU A 28 -30.14 18.73 -24.04
C LEU A 28 -29.59 18.18 -22.73
N GLY A 29 -28.79 18.92 -22.00
CA GLY A 29 -28.26 18.54 -20.69
C GLY A 29 -29.38 18.14 -19.72
N LYS A 30 -30.45 18.94 -19.63
CA LYS A 30 -31.63 18.59 -18.84
C LYS A 30 -32.27 17.26 -19.28
N LYS A 31 -32.39 17.04 -20.60
CA LYS A 31 -33.01 15.83 -21.15
C LYS A 31 -32.22 14.58 -20.83
N ILE A 32 -30.91 14.55 -21.06
CA ILE A 32 -30.09 13.35 -20.86
C ILE A 32 -29.79 13.05 -19.38
N THR A 33 -29.87 14.06 -18.50
CA THR A 33 -29.63 13.91 -17.05
C THR A 33 -30.89 13.62 -16.22
N ASP A 34 -32.09 13.87 -16.75
CA ASP A 34 -33.36 13.82 -15.98
C ASP A 34 -34.05 12.46 -15.98
N VAL A 35 -33.50 11.46 -16.64
CA VAL A 35 -34.22 10.23 -17.05
C VAL A 35 -34.56 9.26 -15.94
N VAL A 36 -33.90 9.24 -14.84
CA VAL A 36 -34.18 8.31 -13.75
C VAL A 36 -34.39 9.10 -12.46
N GLY A 37 -35.53 9.79 -12.42
CA GLY A 37 -36.00 10.47 -11.23
C GLY A 37 -34.97 11.45 -10.63
N HIS A 38 -34.50 12.36 -11.49
CA HIS A 38 -33.56 13.41 -11.07
C HIS A 38 -32.22 12.87 -10.50
N LYS A 39 -31.62 11.87 -11.15
CA LYS A 39 -30.32 11.28 -10.72
C LYS A 39 -29.26 12.36 -10.47
N LEU A 40 -29.25 13.39 -11.31
CA LEU A 40 -28.25 14.47 -11.27
C LEU A 40 -28.82 15.83 -10.83
N GLY A 41 -30.11 15.89 -10.57
CA GLY A 41 -30.78 17.18 -10.49
C GLY A 41 -30.90 17.83 -11.87
N LYS A 42 -31.59 18.94 -11.95
CA LYS A 42 -31.69 19.70 -13.20
C LYS A 42 -30.36 20.42 -13.46
N VAL A 43 -29.72 20.10 -14.59
CA VAL A 43 -28.51 20.78 -15.02
C VAL A 43 -28.79 22.27 -15.20
N ARG A 44 -27.96 23.11 -14.61
CA ARG A 44 -27.99 24.56 -14.69
C ARG A 44 -26.84 25.07 -15.54
N ALA A 45 -26.91 26.35 -15.92
CA ALA A 45 -25.86 26.96 -16.73
C ALA A 45 -24.49 27.06 -16.02
N GLU A 46 -24.49 27.08 -14.69
CA GLU A 46 -23.31 27.08 -13.84
C GLU A 46 -22.69 25.71 -13.59
N ASP A 47 -23.40 24.62 -13.90
CA ASP A 47 -22.95 23.26 -13.61
C ASP A 47 -21.87 22.79 -14.61
N ALA A 48 -20.94 21.96 -14.13
CA ALA A 48 -19.85 21.41 -14.93
C ALA A 48 -20.35 20.61 -16.14
N GLU A 49 -21.47 19.91 -16.02
CA GLU A 49 -22.12 19.15 -17.10
C GLU A 49 -22.53 20.03 -18.28
N TYR A 50 -23.04 21.22 -18.00
CA TYR A 50 -23.37 22.18 -19.06
C TYR A 50 -22.12 22.59 -19.83
N TRP A 51 -21.06 22.98 -19.13
CA TRP A 51 -19.82 23.45 -19.77
C TRP A 51 -19.07 22.33 -20.47
N GLY A 52 -19.10 21.13 -19.94
CA GLY A 52 -18.58 19.95 -20.62
C GLY A 52 -19.31 19.68 -21.95
N LEU A 53 -20.65 19.65 -21.93
CA LEU A 53 -21.46 19.53 -23.14
C LEU A 53 -21.22 20.70 -24.11
N ALA A 54 -21.22 21.93 -23.60
CA ALA A 54 -21.04 23.15 -24.40
C ALA A 54 -19.65 23.20 -25.08
N GLY A 55 -18.65 22.50 -24.54
CA GLY A 55 -17.32 22.41 -25.15
C GLY A 55 -17.24 21.47 -26.33
N VAL A 56 -18.07 20.43 -26.38
CA VAL A 56 -17.97 19.37 -27.39
C VAL A 56 -19.21 19.24 -28.30
N VAL A 57 -20.36 19.76 -27.92
CA VAL A 57 -21.64 19.66 -28.66
C VAL A 57 -22.01 20.98 -29.33
N THR A 58 -22.27 20.93 -30.63
CA THR A 58 -22.79 22.11 -31.38
C THR A 58 -24.30 22.25 -31.20
N ASP A 59 -24.84 23.43 -31.58
CA ASP A 59 -26.29 23.66 -31.53
C ASP A 59 -27.05 22.79 -32.54
N GLU A 60 -26.47 22.47 -33.69
CA GLU A 60 -27.03 21.54 -34.67
C GLU A 60 -27.10 20.11 -34.15
N MET A 61 -26.04 19.63 -33.49
CA MET A 61 -26.03 18.32 -32.80
C MET A 61 -27.11 18.26 -31.72
N ALA A 62 -27.26 19.36 -30.95
CA ALA A 62 -28.28 19.45 -29.92
C ALA A 62 -29.69 19.41 -30.50
N ASP A 63 -29.94 20.07 -31.64
CA ASP A 63 -31.25 20.01 -32.34
C ASP A 63 -31.62 18.57 -32.70
N ILE A 64 -30.71 17.83 -33.30
CA ILE A 64 -30.90 16.39 -33.65
C ILE A 64 -31.21 15.59 -32.37
N ALA A 65 -30.35 15.66 -31.35
CA ALA A 65 -30.50 14.92 -30.12
C ALA A 65 -31.80 15.25 -29.36
N LEU A 66 -32.28 16.50 -29.44
CA LEU A 66 -33.51 16.92 -28.83
C LEU A 66 -34.77 16.29 -29.46
N THR A 67 -34.70 15.86 -30.73
CA THR A 67 -35.82 15.13 -31.40
C THR A 67 -35.91 13.68 -30.96
N MET A 68 -34.78 13.06 -30.60
CA MET A 68 -34.71 11.64 -30.23
C MET A 68 -35.26 11.39 -28.81
N LYS A 69 -35.90 10.23 -28.59
CA LYS A 69 -36.18 9.73 -27.24
C LYS A 69 -34.98 9.01 -26.71
N LEU A 70 -34.76 9.11 -25.39
CA LEU A 70 -33.67 8.42 -24.74
C LEU A 70 -33.81 6.91 -24.87
N ARG A 71 -32.67 6.24 -25.08
CA ARG A 71 -32.54 4.79 -25.17
C ARG A 71 -33.47 4.13 -26.22
N THR A 72 -33.88 4.90 -27.22
CA THR A 72 -34.68 4.42 -28.31
C THR A 72 -33.83 4.39 -29.59
N PRO A 73 -33.66 3.25 -30.24
CA PRO A 73 -32.89 3.16 -31.47
C PRO A 73 -33.65 3.72 -32.65
N TYR A 74 -32.99 4.52 -33.48
CA TYR A 74 -33.52 5.09 -34.71
C TYR A 74 -32.62 4.79 -35.91
N THR A 75 -33.19 4.43 -37.04
CA THR A 75 -32.47 4.39 -38.31
C THR A 75 -32.19 5.81 -38.81
N VAL A 76 -31.23 5.94 -39.71
CA VAL A 76 -30.90 7.24 -40.32
C VAL A 76 -32.10 7.83 -41.08
N GLU A 77 -32.89 7.00 -41.73
CA GLU A 77 -34.10 7.42 -42.45
C GLU A 77 -35.18 7.97 -41.50
N GLU A 78 -35.37 7.35 -40.34
CA GLU A 78 -36.27 7.85 -39.31
C GLU A 78 -35.82 9.21 -38.80
N LEU A 79 -34.52 9.38 -38.55
CA LEU A 79 -33.94 10.67 -38.12
C LEU A 79 -34.10 11.76 -39.20
N TRP A 80 -33.90 11.42 -40.49
CA TRP A 80 -34.19 12.37 -41.58
C TRP A 80 -35.63 12.84 -41.58
N LYS A 81 -36.58 11.94 -41.44
CA LYS A 81 -38.02 12.27 -41.37
C LYS A 81 -38.32 13.13 -40.15
N MET A 82 -37.80 12.77 -38.98
CA MET A 82 -38.04 13.49 -37.75
C MET A 82 -37.51 14.94 -37.80
N ASN A 83 -36.38 15.14 -38.44
CA ASN A 83 -35.69 16.41 -38.55
C ASN A 83 -36.01 17.17 -39.87
N LYS A 84 -36.91 16.60 -40.71
CA LYS A 84 -37.35 17.19 -42.01
C LYS A 84 -36.15 17.51 -42.94
N VAL A 85 -35.18 16.60 -43.01
CA VAL A 85 -33.94 16.73 -43.77
C VAL A 85 -34.25 16.64 -45.27
N THR A 86 -33.79 17.59 -46.11
CA THR A 86 -33.89 17.56 -47.55
C THR A 86 -32.78 16.68 -48.15
N GLU A 87 -32.92 16.26 -49.43
CA GLU A 87 -31.92 15.42 -50.10
C GLU A 87 -30.54 16.09 -50.13
N GLU A 88 -30.47 17.40 -50.28
CA GLU A 88 -29.22 18.18 -50.26
C GLU A 88 -28.56 18.23 -48.90
N GLN A 89 -29.33 18.12 -47.81
CA GLN A 89 -28.85 18.17 -46.42
C GLN A 89 -28.41 16.79 -45.88
N LYS A 90 -28.82 15.67 -46.52
CA LYS A 90 -28.49 14.31 -46.05
C LYS A 90 -27.01 14.08 -45.81
N PRO A 91 -26.08 14.48 -46.70
CA PRO A 91 -24.66 14.28 -46.47
C PRO A 91 -24.15 15.00 -45.21
N HIS A 92 -24.52 16.26 -45.00
CA HIS A 92 -24.15 17.03 -43.81
C HIS A 92 -24.78 16.46 -42.52
N PHE A 93 -26.05 16.03 -42.60
CA PHE A 93 -26.73 15.41 -41.49
C PHE A 93 -26.04 14.09 -41.08
N GLN A 94 -25.60 13.28 -42.06
CA GLN A 94 -24.85 12.05 -41.79
C GLN A 94 -23.50 12.36 -41.14
N GLU A 95 -22.79 13.38 -41.60
CA GLU A 95 -21.55 13.84 -40.98
C GLU A 95 -21.78 14.24 -39.51
N LEU A 96 -22.88 14.94 -39.19
CA LEU A 96 -23.23 15.30 -37.82
C LEU A 96 -23.51 14.07 -36.95
N LEU A 97 -24.22 13.05 -37.48
CA LEU A 97 -24.46 11.80 -36.75
C LEU A 97 -23.14 11.05 -36.47
N ASP A 98 -22.22 11.02 -37.42
CA ASP A 98 -20.92 10.39 -37.27
C ASP A 98 -20.06 11.14 -36.22
N GLN A 99 -20.05 12.47 -36.25
CA GLN A 99 -19.40 13.31 -35.24
C GLN A 99 -20.03 13.12 -33.86
N MET A 100 -21.35 13.11 -33.74
CA MET A 100 -22.08 12.85 -32.50
C MET A 100 -21.73 11.48 -31.91
N SER A 101 -21.57 10.47 -32.75
CA SER A 101 -21.18 9.14 -32.34
C SER A 101 -19.71 9.09 -31.93
N TYR A 102 -18.83 9.74 -32.67
CA TYR A 102 -17.41 9.84 -32.34
C TYR A 102 -17.16 10.52 -30.98
N ILE A 103 -17.84 11.64 -30.69
CA ILE A 103 -17.69 12.31 -29.40
C ILE A 103 -18.35 11.54 -28.23
N GLY A 104 -19.26 10.60 -28.49
CA GLY A 104 -19.97 9.81 -27.50
C GLY A 104 -21.33 10.36 -27.09
N LEU A 105 -21.91 11.30 -27.88
CA LEU A 105 -23.28 11.78 -27.67
C LEU A 105 -24.33 10.78 -28.16
N LEU A 106 -24.00 9.96 -29.17
CA LEU A 106 -24.82 8.87 -29.65
C LEU A 106 -24.05 7.54 -29.54
N GLU A 107 -24.79 6.47 -29.36
CA GLU A 107 -24.33 5.07 -29.43
C GLU A 107 -24.92 4.39 -30.65
N TYR A 108 -24.32 3.25 -31.08
CA TYR A 108 -24.89 2.39 -32.12
C TYR A 108 -25.66 1.21 -31.56
N ASP A 109 -26.68 0.76 -32.26
CA ASP A 109 -27.43 -0.45 -32.02
C ASP A 109 -27.67 -1.15 -33.39
N TYR A 110 -27.20 -2.36 -33.53
CA TYR A 110 -27.39 -3.19 -34.72
C TYR A 110 -28.54 -4.16 -34.57
N GLY A 111 -29.19 -4.21 -33.40
CA GLY A 111 -30.32 -5.10 -33.12
C GLY A 111 -29.95 -6.57 -33.05
N TYR A 112 -28.68 -6.86 -32.68
CA TYR A 112 -28.27 -8.25 -32.51
C TYR A 112 -28.94 -8.90 -31.32
N HIS A 113 -29.25 -10.20 -31.50
CA HIS A 113 -29.62 -11.06 -30.40
C HIS A 113 -28.49 -12.03 -30.12
N TYR A 114 -28.13 -12.16 -28.85
CA TYR A 114 -27.10 -13.04 -28.34
C TYR A 114 -27.73 -14.08 -27.41
N ASP A 115 -27.43 -15.34 -27.65
CA ASP A 115 -27.76 -16.46 -26.76
C ASP A 115 -26.48 -17.21 -26.33
N HIS A 116 -26.62 -18.36 -25.69
CA HIS A 116 -25.49 -19.18 -25.25
C HIS A 116 -24.58 -19.68 -26.39
N ASN A 117 -25.05 -19.66 -27.63
CA ASN A 117 -24.29 -20.04 -28.81
C ASN A 117 -23.74 -18.84 -29.59
N GLY A 118 -23.80 -17.64 -29.00
CA GLY A 118 -23.35 -16.42 -29.62
C GLY A 118 -24.44 -15.64 -30.35
N ARG A 119 -24.07 -15.01 -31.46
CA ARG A 119 -24.96 -14.14 -32.24
C ARG A 119 -25.97 -14.94 -33.06
N THR A 120 -27.26 -14.73 -32.82
CA THR A 120 -28.35 -15.51 -33.47
C THR A 120 -29.01 -14.80 -34.63
N ALA A 121 -28.80 -13.49 -34.83
CA ALA A 121 -29.40 -12.71 -35.90
C ALA A 121 -28.30 -12.12 -36.81
N PRO A 122 -28.57 -12.02 -38.14
CA PRO A 122 -27.69 -11.29 -39.03
C PRO A 122 -27.61 -9.81 -38.64
N PRO A 123 -26.52 -9.10 -38.99
CA PRO A 123 -26.42 -7.67 -38.73
C PRO A 123 -27.63 -6.95 -39.33
N SER A 124 -28.31 -6.19 -38.46
CA SER A 124 -29.32 -5.25 -38.89
C SER A 124 -28.66 -3.95 -39.36
N GLU A 125 -29.46 -3.08 -39.96
CA GLU A 125 -29.03 -1.75 -40.28
C GLU A 125 -28.62 -1.00 -39.01
N ARG A 126 -27.49 -0.25 -39.08
CA ARG A 126 -27.01 0.60 -37.97
C ARG A 126 -28.11 1.56 -37.55
N ARG A 127 -28.40 1.61 -36.24
CA ARG A 127 -29.31 2.55 -35.62
C ARG A 127 -28.58 3.41 -34.63
N TYR A 128 -29.11 4.58 -34.38
CA TYR A 128 -28.52 5.56 -33.45
C TYR A 128 -29.36 5.66 -32.18
N ILE A 129 -28.70 5.63 -31.04
CA ILE A 129 -29.33 5.77 -29.72
C ILE A 129 -28.82 7.01 -29.04
N LEU A 130 -29.70 7.84 -28.50
CA LEU A 130 -29.34 8.85 -27.53
C LEU A 130 -29.30 8.20 -26.15
N PRO A 131 -28.09 7.94 -25.57
CA PRO A 131 -27.95 7.31 -24.28
C PRO A 131 -28.38 8.23 -23.15
N MET A 132 -28.48 7.67 -21.95
CA MET A 132 -28.49 8.46 -20.73
C MET A 132 -27.12 9.11 -20.53
N PHE A 133 -27.06 10.13 -19.66
CA PHE A 133 -25.78 10.75 -19.37
C PHE A 133 -24.89 9.79 -18.57
N VAL A 134 -25.42 9.05 -17.58
CA VAL A 134 -24.68 8.05 -16.77
C VAL A 134 -25.57 6.83 -16.46
N PRO A 135 -25.12 5.62 -16.72
CA PRO A 135 -24.00 5.26 -17.60
C PRO A 135 -24.34 5.56 -19.06
N GLY A 136 -23.39 6.10 -19.81
CA GLY A 136 -23.56 6.44 -21.24
C GLY A 136 -22.67 7.58 -21.69
N SER A 137 -23.23 8.69 -22.19
CA SER A 137 -22.46 9.78 -22.83
C SER A 137 -21.31 10.30 -21.97
N ALA A 138 -21.48 10.38 -20.66
CA ALA A 138 -20.44 10.90 -19.77
C ALA A 138 -19.18 10.03 -19.77
N GLU A 139 -19.34 8.71 -19.77
CA GLU A 139 -18.23 7.79 -19.90
C GLU A 139 -17.58 7.91 -21.29
N LEU A 140 -18.39 7.98 -22.32
CA LEU A 140 -17.93 8.03 -23.72
C LEU A 140 -17.21 9.32 -24.07
N PHE A 141 -17.59 10.45 -23.50
CA PHE A 141 -16.86 11.72 -23.65
C PHE A 141 -15.44 11.67 -23.11
N ASN A 142 -15.17 10.82 -22.13
CA ASN A 142 -13.88 10.63 -21.51
C ASN A 142 -13.04 9.49 -22.16
N MET A 143 -13.49 8.91 -23.26
CA MET A 143 -12.79 7.84 -24.01
C MET A 143 -12.35 8.36 -25.38
N GLU A 144 -11.09 8.21 -25.69
CA GLU A 144 -10.49 8.60 -26.98
C GLU A 144 -9.38 7.63 -27.38
N GLU A 145 -9.30 7.29 -28.67
CA GLU A 145 -8.32 6.33 -29.22
C GLU A 145 -6.88 6.78 -28.98
N ASP A 146 -6.57 8.04 -29.25
CA ASP A 146 -5.23 8.58 -29.05
C ASP A 146 -4.75 8.45 -27.60
N ALA A 147 -5.66 8.50 -26.66
CA ALA A 147 -5.34 8.30 -25.25
C ALA A 147 -4.94 6.85 -24.96
N GLU A 148 -5.46 5.86 -25.70
CA GLU A 148 -5.09 4.46 -25.54
C GLU A 148 -3.61 4.22 -25.90
N PHE A 149 -3.10 4.86 -26.93
CA PHE A 149 -1.72 4.62 -27.40
C PHE A 149 -0.70 5.63 -26.88
N SER A 150 -1.11 6.86 -26.58
CA SER A 150 -0.21 7.95 -26.17
C SER A 150 -0.34 8.33 -24.68
N GLY A 151 -1.36 7.86 -23.98
CA GLY A 151 -1.70 8.29 -22.61
C GLY A 151 -2.23 9.74 -22.55
N LYS A 152 -2.48 10.37 -23.69
CA LYS A 152 -3.05 11.72 -23.78
C LYS A 152 -4.54 11.60 -24.10
N ASN A 153 -5.34 12.52 -23.60
CA ASN A 153 -6.73 12.70 -23.97
C ASN A 153 -6.96 14.17 -24.32
N PRO A 154 -6.76 14.53 -25.62
CA PRO A 154 -6.87 15.92 -26.07
C PRO A 154 -8.21 16.57 -25.73
N ARG A 155 -9.31 15.82 -25.76
CA ARG A 155 -10.64 16.33 -25.42
C ARG A 155 -10.73 16.77 -23.96
N LEU A 156 -10.23 15.94 -23.04
CA LEU A 156 -10.21 16.27 -21.62
C LEU A 156 -9.21 17.37 -21.28
N GLU A 157 -8.09 17.44 -21.99
CA GLU A 157 -7.13 18.55 -21.83
C GLU A 157 -7.75 19.90 -22.25
N GLN A 158 -8.56 19.90 -23.33
CA GLN A 158 -9.28 21.09 -23.79
C GLN A 158 -10.53 21.40 -22.96
N HIS A 159 -11.21 20.39 -22.46
CA HIS A 159 -12.50 20.49 -21.76
C HIS A 159 -12.48 19.71 -20.43
N PRO A 160 -11.70 20.14 -19.44
CA PRO A 160 -11.57 19.42 -18.15
C PRO A 160 -12.90 19.36 -17.36
N GLU A 161 -13.88 20.19 -17.73
CA GLU A 161 -15.24 20.16 -17.17
C GLU A 161 -15.93 18.80 -17.40
N LEU A 162 -15.56 18.06 -18.46
CA LEU A 162 -16.06 16.71 -18.71
C LEU A 162 -15.66 15.74 -17.59
N ALA A 163 -14.53 15.95 -16.92
CA ALA A 163 -14.10 15.14 -15.78
C ALA A 163 -14.81 15.51 -14.48
N LYS A 164 -15.11 16.81 -14.26
CA LYS A 164 -15.76 17.31 -13.03
C LYS A 164 -17.18 16.80 -12.84
N PHE A 165 -17.86 16.45 -13.90
CA PHE A 165 -19.24 16.00 -13.84
C PHE A 165 -19.43 14.78 -12.91
N PHE A 166 -18.51 13.80 -12.94
CA PHE A 166 -18.60 12.62 -12.07
C PHE A 166 -18.50 12.98 -10.58
N GLU A 167 -17.73 14.00 -10.23
CA GLU A 167 -17.66 14.49 -8.85
C GLU A 167 -18.98 15.10 -8.42
N ARG A 168 -19.55 15.98 -9.23
CA ARG A 168 -20.85 16.57 -8.92
C ARG A 168 -21.93 15.52 -8.75
N MET A 169 -21.98 14.52 -9.64
CA MET A 169 -22.91 13.40 -9.50
C MET A 169 -22.74 12.68 -8.14
N THR A 170 -21.51 12.48 -7.71
CA THR A 170 -21.20 11.82 -6.45
C THR A 170 -21.67 12.63 -5.26
N TYR A 171 -21.31 13.90 -5.17
CA TYR A 171 -21.59 14.74 -3.99
C TYR A 171 -23.00 15.29 -3.91
N VAL A 172 -23.74 15.35 -5.00
CA VAL A 172 -25.11 15.91 -5.01
C VAL A 172 -26.16 14.82 -4.99
N PRO A 173 -26.38 14.02 -6.09
CA PRO A 173 -27.47 13.06 -6.07
C PRO A 173 -27.13 11.74 -5.39
N LEU A 174 -25.90 11.22 -5.50
CA LEU A 174 -25.57 9.93 -4.92
C LEU A 174 -25.40 10.00 -3.40
N ALA A 175 -24.89 11.09 -2.86
CA ALA A 175 -24.83 11.30 -1.41
C ALA A 175 -26.20 11.07 -0.75
N GLY A 176 -27.25 11.71 -1.26
CA GLY A 176 -28.61 11.55 -0.73
C GLY A 176 -29.22 10.16 -0.93
N LYS A 177 -28.90 9.47 -2.04
CA LYS A 177 -29.50 8.18 -2.38
C LYS A 177 -28.87 7.00 -1.65
N THR A 178 -27.57 7.04 -1.39
CA THR A 178 -26.86 5.98 -0.65
C THR A 178 -27.36 5.85 0.78
N HIS A 179 -27.85 6.92 1.39
CA HIS A 179 -28.50 6.88 2.72
C HIS A 179 -29.81 6.10 2.75
N LEU A 180 -30.42 5.80 1.61
CA LEU A 180 -31.66 5.06 1.53
C LEU A 180 -31.46 3.53 1.42
N LEU A 181 -30.23 3.08 1.26
CA LEU A 181 -29.92 1.66 1.09
C LEU A 181 -30.00 0.91 2.45
N PRO A 182 -30.41 -0.36 2.42
CA PRO A 182 -30.36 -1.18 3.62
C PRO A 182 -28.93 -1.51 4.02
N PRO A 183 -28.66 -1.93 5.26
CA PRO A 183 -27.37 -2.52 5.64
C PRO A 183 -26.93 -3.57 4.64
N GLY A 184 -25.64 -3.57 4.31
CA GLY A 184 -25.05 -4.44 3.27
C GLY A 184 -25.26 -3.96 1.83
N GLY A 185 -26.03 -2.90 1.61
CA GLY A 185 -26.19 -2.27 0.30
C GLY A 185 -27.19 -2.92 -0.64
N GLY A 186 -27.20 -2.53 -1.90
CA GLY A 186 -28.10 -3.02 -2.93
C GLY A 186 -27.45 -3.12 -4.31
N GLY A 187 -27.74 -4.14 -5.09
CA GLY A 187 -27.25 -4.33 -6.45
C GLY A 187 -27.97 -3.48 -7.51
N VAL A 188 -28.22 -2.19 -7.26
CA VAL A 188 -29.08 -1.36 -8.12
C VAL A 188 -28.29 -0.63 -9.20
N GLY A 189 -27.12 -0.15 -8.90
CA GLY A 189 -26.30 0.63 -9.84
C GLY A 189 -25.69 -0.26 -10.92
N MET A 190 -24.80 -1.10 -10.51
CA MET A 190 -24.17 -2.17 -11.27
C MET A 190 -24.17 -3.42 -10.40
N HIS A 191 -24.06 -4.61 -11.01
CA HIS A 191 -23.83 -5.82 -10.23
C HIS A 191 -22.34 -6.05 -10.06
N VAL A 192 -21.89 -6.24 -8.83
CA VAL A 192 -20.59 -6.83 -8.55
C VAL A 192 -20.67 -8.32 -8.89
N ILE A 193 -19.75 -8.80 -9.69
CA ILE A 193 -19.58 -10.22 -9.98
C ILE A 193 -18.43 -10.75 -9.13
N PRO A 194 -18.64 -11.80 -8.34
CA PRO A 194 -17.57 -12.41 -7.58
C PRO A 194 -16.47 -12.96 -8.49
N VAL A 195 -15.24 -12.98 -7.97
CA VAL A 195 -14.18 -13.77 -8.62
C VAL A 195 -14.64 -15.23 -8.74
N GLU A 196 -14.57 -15.82 -9.91
CA GLU A 196 -15.16 -17.16 -10.17
C GLU A 196 -14.59 -18.25 -9.25
N LYS A 197 -13.33 -18.20 -8.91
CA LYS A 197 -12.68 -19.11 -7.94
C LYS A 197 -13.23 -18.98 -6.50
N ALA A 198 -13.95 -17.89 -6.20
CA ALA A 198 -14.53 -17.63 -4.88
C ALA A 198 -15.94 -18.19 -4.73
N ILE A 199 -16.57 -18.61 -5.83
CA ILE A 199 -17.90 -19.21 -5.85
C ILE A 199 -17.81 -20.64 -6.37
N SER A 200 -18.56 -21.55 -5.74
CA SER A 200 -18.59 -22.96 -6.10
C SER A 200 -20.01 -23.39 -6.41
N MET A 201 -20.17 -24.58 -7.00
CA MET A 201 -21.48 -25.17 -7.24
C MET A 201 -22.33 -25.33 -5.97
N GLU A 202 -21.70 -25.45 -4.81
CA GLU A 202 -22.37 -25.55 -3.52
C GLU A 202 -23.11 -24.24 -3.13
N ASN A 203 -22.72 -23.11 -3.72
CA ASN A 203 -23.32 -21.80 -3.47
C ASN A 203 -24.63 -21.58 -4.24
N GLN A 204 -25.12 -22.53 -5.03
CA GLN A 204 -26.29 -22.38 -5.90
C GLN A 204 -26.20 -21.15 -6.81
N THR A 205 -25.08 -20.99 -7.50
CA THR A 205 -24.79 -19.85 -8.38
C THR A 205 -25.76 -19.78 -9.58
N LEU A 206 -25.93 -18.56 -10.10
CA LEU A 206 -26.63 -18.30 -11.35
C LEU A 206 -25.63 -18.03 -12.48
N ASP A 207 -25.95 -18.38 -13.73
CA ASP A 207 -25.08 -18.13 -14.89
C ASP A 207 -24.62 -16.67 -14.97
N ILE A 208 -25.50 -15.72 -14.66
CA ILE A 208 -25.22 -14.28 -14.68
C ILE A 208 -24.18 -13.84 -13.63
N GLU A 209 -23.89 -14.68 -12.65
CA GLU A 209 -22.89 -14.44 -11.60
C GLU A 209 -21.48 -14.88 -12.03
N HIS A 210 -21.31 -15.36 -13.27
CA HIS A 210 -20.05 -15.80 -13.87
C HIS A 210 -19.66 -14.92 -15.05
N LEU A 211 -18.46 -14.36 -15.02
CA LEU A 211 -17.94 -13.53 -16.13
C LEU A 211 -17.64 -14.37 -17.37
N SER A 212 -17.20 -15.60 -17.21
CA SER A 212 -17.00 -16.57 -18.29
C SER A 212 -18.29 -16.80 -19.10
N TYR A 213 -19.45 -16.87 -18.43
CA TYR A 213 -20.75 -16.94 -19.10
C TYR A 213 -21.01 -15.76 -20.03
N TRP A 214 -20.78 -14.53 -19.53
CA TRP A 214 -21.00 -13.32 -20.31
C TRP A 214 -20.04 -13.19 -21.48
N LEU A 215 -18.74 -13.46 -21.25
CA LEU A 215 -17.73 -13.44 -22.29
C LEU A 215 -18.01 -14.49 -23.38
N LYS A 216 -18.42 -15.70 -22.98
CA LYS A 216 -18.81 -16.75 -23.96
C LYS A 216 -20.03 -16.39 -24.78
N LYS A 217 -21.03 -15.77 -24.13
CA LYS A 217 -22.25 -15.29 -24.78
C LYS A 217 -21.96 -14.26 -25.89
N TYR A 218 -20.97 -13.39 -25.65
CA TYR A 218 -20.60 -12.32 -26.60
C TYR A 218 -19.32 -12.63 -27.39
N GLU A 219 -18.86 -13.86 -27.40
CA GLU A 219 -17.64 -14.26 -28.12
C GLU A 219 -17.67 -13.80 -29.60
N GLY A 220 -16.56 -13.17 -30.05
CA GLY A 220 -16.47 -12.52 -31.35
C GLY A 220 -16.96 -11.06 -31.39
N HIS A 221 -17.55 -10.56 -30.29
CA HIS A 221 -17.98 -9.17 -30.12
C HIS A 221 -17.58 -8.70 -28.74
N ILE A 222 -16.28 -8.81 -28.43
CA ILE A 222 -15.65 -8.36 -27.19
C ILE A 222 -14.60 -7.34 -27.57
N GLY A 223 -14.67 -6.19 -26.96
CA GLY A 223 -13.67 -5.12 -27.13
C GLY A 223 -13.19 -4.61 -25.79
N VAL A 224 -12.07 -3.94 -25.78
CA VAL A 224 -11.53 -3.30 -24.57
C VAL A 224 -11.15 -1.87 -24.86
N GLY A 225 -11.34 -1.00 -23.89
CA GLY A 225 -11.00 0.40 -24.02
C GLY A 225 -10.60 1.04 -22.71
N GLN A 226 -10.37 2.34 -22.79
CA GLN A 226 -9.93 3.17 -21.68
C GLN A 226 -10.97 3.21 -20.55
N CYS A 227 -10.51 3.21 -19.32
CA CYS A 227 -11.37 3.38 -18.15
C CYS A 227 -11.68 4.87 -17.91
N SER A 228 -12.89 5.32 -18.23
CA SER A 228 -13.31 6.72 -18.06
C SER A 228 -13.22 7.21 -16.61
N CYS A 229 -13.45 6.35 -15.61
CA CYS A 229 -13.28 6.70 -14.20
C CYS A 229 -11.82 7.00 -13.86
N ARG A 230 -10.87 6.18 -14.33
CA ARG A 230 -9.42 6.42 -14.10
C ARG A 230 -8.98 7.70 -14.80
N THR A 231 -9.38 7.87 -16.04
CA THR A 231 -9.02 9.02 -16.86
C THR A 231 -9.53 10.33 -16.25
N SER A 232 -10.82 10.40 -15.89
CA SER A 232 -11.41 11.60 -15.29
C SER A 232 -10.77 11.97 -13.95
N ARG A 233 -10.45 10.97 -13.12
CA ARG A 233 -9.79 11.20 -11.83
C ARG A 233 -8.34 11.67 -12.00
N ALA A 234 -7.61 11.13 -12.97
CA ALA A 234 -6.24 11.56 -13.26
C ALA A 234 -6.19 13.03 -13.73
N VAL A 235 -7.14 13.47 -14.58
CA VAL A 235 -7.25 14.88 -15.01
C VAL A 235 -7.48 15.83 -13.83
N LEU A 236 -8.15 15.35 -12.78
CA LEU A 236 -8.41 16.12 -11.56
C LEU A 236 -7.28 16.03 -10.51
N GLY A 237 -6.19 15.35 -10.81
CA GLY A 237 -5.08 15.14 -9.88
C GLY A 237 -5.39 14.17 -8.73
N GLU A 238 -6.38 13.31 -8.91
CA GLU A 238 -6.87 12.35 -7.91
C GLU A 238 -6.87 10.91 -8.45
N GLY A 239 -6.08 10.67 -9.48
CA GLY A 239 -5.92 9.35 -10.09
C GLY A 239 -5.21 8.35 -9.19
N CYS A 240 -5.14 7.13 -9.67
CA CYS A 240 -4.30 6.07 -9.12
C CYS A 240 -3.07 5.86 -10.01
N ALA A 241 -2.14 5.07 -9.53
CA ALA A 241 -0.97 4.61 -10.29
C ALA A 241 -1.26 3.33 -11.10
N ASP A 242 -2.52 2.95 -11.28
CA ASP A 242 -2.91 1.91 -12.23
C ASP A 242 -2.81 2.47 -13.65
N ASP A 243 -2.52 1.61 -14.60
CA ASP A 243 -2.76 1.94 -16.01
C ASP A 243 -4.25 2.27 -16.20
N ASN A 244 -4.56 3.37 -16.87
CA ASN A 244 -5.95 3.73 -17.19
C ASN A 244 -6.49 3.03 -18.45
N MET A 245 -5.63 2.27 -19.12
CA MET A 245 -5.90 1.57 -20.38
C MET A 245 -6.50 0.19 -20.12
N CYS A 246 -7.25 -0.32 -21.08
CA CYS A 246 -7.62 -1.73 -21.21
C CYS A 246 -8.24 -2.41 -19.97
N TRP A 247 -8.99 -1.67 -19.17
CA TRP A 247 -9.71 -2.23 -18.02
C TRP A 247 -11.22 -2.31 -18.19
N CYS A 248 -11.79 -1.55 -19.15
CA CYS A 248 -13.21 -1.57 -19.43
C CYS A 248 -13.47 -2.44 -20.66
N ILE A 249 -14.12 -3.58 -20.47
CA ILE A 249 -14.48 -4.53 -21.53
C ILE A 249 -15.88 -4.19 -22.00
N GLY A 250 -16.02 -3.82 -23.28
CA GLY A 250 -17.30 -3.68 -23.96
C GLY A 250 -17.72 -5.01 -24.57
N VAL A 251 -19.01 -5.28 -24.64
CA VAL A 251 -19.54 -6.51 -25.25
C VAL A 251 -20.70 -6.20 -26.18
N GLY A 252 -20.88 -7.03 -27.19
CA GLY A 252 -21.98 -6.94 -28.17
C GLY A 252 -21.93 -5.65 -29.01
N ASP A 253 -23.08 -5.04 -29.24
CA ASP A 253 -23.21 -3.82 -30.03
C ASP A 253 -22.30 -2.68 -29.51
N PHE A 254 -22.07 -2.63 -28.22
CA PHE A 254 -21.19 -1.63 -27.60
C PHE A 254 -19.70 -1.84 -27.93
N ALA A 255 -19.25 -3.09 -28.04
CA ALA A 255 -17.89 -3.39 -28.49
C ALA A 255 -17.69 -2.93 -29.93
N ASP A 256 -18.63 -3.26 -30.82
CA ASP A 256 -18.61 -2.83 -32.21
C ASP A 256 -18.62 -1.30 -32.34
N TYR A 257 -19.45 -0.62 -31.54
CA TYR A 257 -19.48 0.84 -31.47
C TYR A 257 -18.13 1.43 -31.03
N CYS A 258 -17.51 0.90 -29.97
CA CYS A 258 -16.21 1.37 -29.47
C CYS A 258 -15.12 1.21 -30.52
N ARG A 259 -15.07 0.08 -31.23
CA ARG A 259 -14.13 -0.15 -32.34
C ARG A 259 -14.35 0.86 -33.48
N GLU A 260 -15.59 1.06 -33.93
CA GLU A 260 -15.92 1.94 -35.04
C GLU A 260 -15.70 3.42 -34.75
N THR A 261 -15.77 3.81 -33.48
CA THR A 261 -15.58 5.20 -33.02
C THR A 261 -14.21 5.44 -32.38
N GLY A 262 -13.27 4.49 -32.47
CA GLY A 262 -11.94 4.62 -31.93
C GLY A 262 -11.86 4.74 -30.42
N LYS A 263 -12.83 4.20 -29.67
CA LYS A 263 -12.86 4.20 -28.20
C LYS A 263 -12.31 2.92 -27.56
N GLY A 264 -11.92 1.98 -28.40
CA GLY A 264 -11.37 0.70 -28.02
C GLY A 264 -11.10 -0.18 -29.24
N HIS A 265 -10.58 -1.37 -29.00
CA HIS A 265 -10.26 -2.37 -30.01
C HIS A 265 -10.81 -3.75 -29.63
N ASP A 266 -10.96 -4.62 -30.63
CA ASP A 266 -11.43 -6.00 -30.43
C ASP A 266 -10.37 -6.82 -29.70
N ILE A 267 -10.83 -7.71 -28.83
CA ILE A 267 -10.02 -8.69 -28.12
C ILE A 267 -10.68 -10.07 -28.19
N THR A 268 -9.89 -11.12 -28.07
CA THR A 268 -10.36 -12.50 -27.97
C THR A 268 -10.92 -12.81 -26.57
N TYR A 269 -11.61 -13.94 -26.46
CA TYR A 269 -12.05 -14.46 -25.17
C TYR A 269 -10.87 -14.67 -24.20
N GLU A 270 -9.77 -15.22 -24.69
CA GLU A 270 -8.57 -15.51 -23.92
C GLU A 270 -7.90 -14.21 -23.40
N GLU A 271 -7.83 -13.18 -24.25
CA GLU A 271 -7.32 -11.86 -23.84
C GLU A 271 -8.22 -11.21 -22.79
N ALA A 272 -9.55 -11.33 -22.94
CA ALA A 272 -10.50 -10.86 -21.93
C ALA A 272 -10.30 -11.58 -20.58
N MET A 273 -10.13 -12.90 -20.60
CA MET A 273 -9.83 -13.67 -19.38
C MET A 273 -8.49 -13.29 -18.75
N HIS A 274 -7.48 -12.96 -19.57
CA HIS A 274 -6.21 -12.44 -19.07
C HIS A 274 -6.38 -11.09 -18.34
N ILE A 275 -7.17 -10.17 -18.91
CA ILE A 275 -7.51 -8.89 -18.29
C ILE A 275 -8.22 -9.10 -16.94
N LEU A 276 -9.16 -10.04 -16.87
CA LEU A 276 -9.84 -10.38 -15.61
C LEU A 276 -8.87 -10.91 -14.57
N GLN A 277 -7.95 -11.82 -14.96
CA GLN A 277 -6.93 -12.33 -14.03
C GLN A 277 -6.00 -11.21 -13.54
N ALA A 278 -5.55 -10.32 -14.42
CA ALA A 278 -4.73 -9.16 -14.03
C ALA A 278 -5.48 -8.23 -13.06
N ALA A 279 -6.79 -8.06 -13.25
CA ALA A 279 -7.64 -7.30 -12.33
C ALA A 279 -7.73 -7.97 -10.93
N GLU A 280 -7.90 -9.30 -10.89
CA GLU A 280 -7.91 -10.08 -9.64
C GLU A 280 -6.58 -9.97 -8.90
N ASP A 281 -5.46 -10.04 -9.62
CA ASP A 281 -4.12 -9.94 -9.04
C ASP A 281 -3.87 -8.59 -8.40
N ASN A 282 -4.42 -7.53 -8.98
CA ASN A 282 -4.36 -6.15 -8.47
C ASN A 282 -5.47 -5.82 -7.45
N GLY A 283 -6.36 -6.75 -7.13
CA GLY A 283 -7.45 -6.54 -6.15
C GLY A 283 -8.59 -5.67 -6.67
N PHE A 284 -8.80 -5.60 -7.98
CA PHE A 284 -9.90 -4.86 -8.59
C PHE A 284 -11.22 -5.63 -8.51
N VAL A 285 -12.32 -4.90 -8.61
CA VAL A 285 -13.68 -5.42 -8.50
C VAL A 285 -14.31 -5.54 -9.87
N HIS A 286 -14.79 -6.73 -10.21
CA HIS A 286 -15.57 -6.95 -11.42
C HIS A 286 -16.99 -6.44 -11.23
N GLN A 287 -17.48 -5.69 -12.21
CA GLN A 287 -18.85 -5.22 -12.25
C GLN A 287 -19.44 -5.38 -13.65
N ILE A 288 -20.69 -5.78 -13.75
CA ILE A 288 -21.44 -5.74 -15.00
C ILE A 288 -22.51 -4.65 -14.96
N THR A 289 -22.89 -4.16 -16.15
CA THR A 289 -23.93 -3.15 -16.27
C THR A 289 -25.30 -3.76 -15.97
N ASN A 290 -26.15 -3.01 -15.28
CA ASN A 290 -27.48 -3.45 -14.85
C ASN A 290 -28.53 -2.41 -15.28
N ILE A 291 -28.75 -2.26 -16.61
CA ILE A 291 -29.69 -1.28 -17.17
C ILE A 291 -30.54 -1.80 -18.33
N ASP A 292 -30.20 -2.96 -18.90
CA ASP A 292 -30.82 -3.49 -20.10
C ASP A 292 -31.73 -4.69 -19.84
N GLY A 293 -31.90 -5.09 -18.57
CA GLY A 293 -32.72 -6.22 -18.17
C GLY A 293 -31.96 -7.55 -18.14
N GLU A 294 -32.69 -8.66 -18.02
CA GLU A 294 -32.14 -9.95 -17.59
C GLU A 294 -31.11 -10.57 -18.54
N ASN A 295 -31.17 -10.30 -19.83
CA ASN A 295 -30.36 -11.02 -20.81
C ASN A 295 -29.33 -10.18 -21.55
N LYS A 296 -29.11 -8.93 -21.15
CA LYS A 296 -28.23 -8.02 -21.87
C LYS A 296 -27.36 -7.20 -20.91
N ILE A 297 -26.09 -7.16 -21.23
CA ILE A 297 -25.12 -6.20 -20.68
C ILE A 297 -24.41 -5.53 -21.85
N PHE A 298 -23.83 -4.34 -21.63
CA PHE A 298 -22.98 -3.71 -22.63
C PHE A 298 -21.51 -3.64 -22.18
N GLY A 299 -21.21 -3.90 -20.90
CA GLY A 299 -19.82 -3.81 -20.43
C GLY A 299 -19.55 -4.53 -19.13
N ILE A 300 -18.30 -4.91 -18.98
CA ILE A 300 -17.67 -5.47 -17.79
C ILE A 300 -16.58 -4.52 -17.34
N CYS A 301 -16.72 -4.00 -16.13
CA CYS A 301 -15.73 -3.09 -15.54
C CYS A 301 -14.81 -3.83 -14.57
N ASN A 302 -13.53 -3.44 -14.57
CA ASN A 302 -12.50 -3.93 -13.64
C ASN A 302 -12.04 -2.75 -12.74
N CYS A 303 -12.73 -2.56 -11.62
CA CYS A 303 -12.76 -1.30 -10.90
C CYS A 303 -11.79 -1.23 -9.72
N ASN A 304 -10.92 -0.23 -9.70
CA ASN A 304 -10.28 0.22 -8.48
C ASN A 304 -11.31 0.98 -7.63
N VAL A 305 -11.54 0.53 -6.40
CA VAL A 305 -12.60 1.08 -5.52
C VAL A 305 -12.35 2.53 -5.11
N ASN A 306 -11.09 2.96 -5.03
CA ASN A 306 -10.75 4.35 -4.68
C ASN A 306 -11.01 5.33 -5.82
N ILE A 307 -11.19 4.82 -7.04
CA ILE A 307 -11.34 5.59 -8.27
C ILE A 307 -12.77 5.49 -8.81
N CYS A 308 -13.37 4.29 -8.80
CA CYS A 308 -14.68 4.03 -9.39
C CYS A 308 -15.77 4.91 -8.78
N ASN A 309 -16.46 5.67 -9.62
CA ASN A 309 -17.50 6.60 -9.19
C ASN A 309 -18.72 5.91 -8.53
N ALA A 310 -18.96 4.64 -8.83
CA ALA A 310 -20.01 3.87 -8.18
C ALA A 310 -19.55 3.31 -6.83
N LEU A 311 -18.37 2.68 -6.77
CA LEU A 311 -17.92 1.97 -5.57
C LEU A 311 -17.40 2.88 -4.46
N ARG A 312 -16.77 4.01 -4.80
CA ARG A 312 -16.19 4.92 -3.79
C ARG A 312 -17.22 5.63 -2.91
N THR A 313 -18.49 5.69 -3.34
CA THR A 313 -19.56 6.39 -2.59
C THR A 313 -19.74 5.87 -1.18
N SER A 314 -19.60 4.57 -0.95
CA SER A 314 -19.72 3.99 0.38
C SER A 314 -18.59 4.43 1.32
N GLN A 315 -17.43 4.69 0.77
CA GLN A 315 -16.28 5.20 1.54
C GLN A 315 -16.39 6.71 1.77
N LEU A 316 -16.89 7.45 0.76
CA LEU A 316 -17.11 8.90 0.84
C LEU A 316 -18.12 9.28 1.91
N PHE A 317 -19.21 8.53 2.03
CA PHE A 317 -20.37 8.93 2.84
C PHE A 317 -20.65 8.01 4.00
N ASN A 318 -19.73 7.05 4.29
CA ASN A 318 -19.95 6.01 5.29
C ASN A 318 -21.35 5.35 5.14
N THR A 319 -21.70 4.95 3.93
CA THR A 319 -22.98 4.36 3.58
C THR A 319 -22.81 2.97 2.99
N PRO A 320 -23.87 2.14 2.93
CA PRO A 320 -23.87 0.93 2.13
C PRO A 320 -23.59 1.23 0.65
N ASN A 321 -23.03 0.27 -0.07
CA ASN A 321 -22.68 0.46 -1.48
C ASN A 321 -23.90 0.27 -2.40
N LEU A 322 -23.99 1.09 -3.45
CA LEU A 322 -24.99 0.93 -4.51
C LEU A 322 -24.80 -0.37 -5.31
N SER A 323 -23.55 -0.79 -5.48
CA SER A 323 -23.16 -1.98 -6.23
C SER A 323 -22.71 -3.08 -5.29
N ARG A 324 -23.33 -4.25 -5.37
CA ARG A 324 -22.94 -5.46 -4.66
C ARG A 324 -23.33 -6.70 -5.44
N SER A 325 -22.83 -7.85 -5.02
CA SER A 325 -23.25 -9.17 -5.47
C SER A 325 -24.29 -9.80 -4.54
N ALA A 326 -24.75 -10.99 -4.86
CA ALA A 326 -25.61 -11.81 -3.99
C ALA A 326 -24.88 -12.38 -2.75
N TYR A 327 -23.60 -12.11 -2.59
CA TYR A 327 -22.74 -12.77 -1.62
C TYR A 327 -22.24 -11.83 -0.53
N THR A 328 -21.92 -12.42 0.62
CA THR A 328 -21.19 -11.78 1.72
C THR A 328 -20.03 -12.70 2.11
N ALA A 329 -18.87 -12.12 2.41
CA ALA A 329 -17.73 -12.90 2.90
C ALA A 329 -17.95 -13.27 4.38
N GLU A 330 -17.55 -14.50 4.75
CA GLU A 330 -17.58 -15.02 6.10
C GLU A 330 -16.21 -15.60 6.46
N VAL A 331 -15.73 -15.36 7.69
CA VAL A 331 -14.43 -15.82 8.16
C VAL A 331 -14.60 -17.01 9.09
N ASP A 332 -13.96 -18.14 8.75
CA ASP A 332 -13.69 -19.20 9.72
C ASP A 332 -12.58 -18.75 10.67
N ARG A 333 -12.98 -18.33 11.86
CA ARG A 333 -12.07 -17.81 12.87
C ARG A 333 -11.12 -18.88 13.41
N ALA A 334 -11.47 -20.17 13.32
CA ALA A 334 -10.61 -21.26 13.76
C ALA A 334 -9.40 -21.43 12.84
N ARG A 335 -9.61 -21.27 11.53
CA ARG A 335 -8.53 -21.34 10.52
C ARG A 335 -7.76 -20.02 10.37
N CYS A 336 -8.38 -18.90 10.69
CA CYS A 336 -7.80 -17.57 10.49
C CYS A 336 -6.60 -17.34 11.43
N VAL A 337 -5.51 -16.80 10.88
CA VAL A 337 -4.26 -16.47 11.57
C VAL A 337 -3.97 -14.97 11.61
N ALA A 338 -4.94 -14.13 11.32
CA ALA A 338 -4.81 -12.67 11.31
C ALA A 338 -3.59 -12.14 10.51
N CYS A 339 -3.21 -12.80 9.42
CA CYS A 339 -2.11 -12.33 8.57
C CYS A 339 -2.39 -10.95 7.94
N GLY A 340 -3.67 -10.58 7.81
CA GLY A 340 -4.09 -9.29 7.29
C GLY A 340 -4.17 -9.20 5.77
N LYS A 341 -3.79 -10.23 5.02
CA LYS A 341 -3.78 -10.19 3.56
C LYS A 341 -5.16 -9.89 2.97
N CYS A 342 -6.21 -10.55 3.46
CA CYS A 342 -7.58 -10.27 3.06
C CYS A 342 -8.05 -8.85 3.40
N VAL A 343 -7.50 -8.25 4.46
CA VAL A 343 -7.80 -6.87 4.86
C VAL A 343 -7.18 -5.86 3.91
N GLU A 344 -5.93 -6.07 3.52
CA GLU A 344 -5.22 -5.19 2.58
C GLU A 344 -5.86 -5.18 1.19
N TYR A 345 -6.27 -6.35 0.72
CA TYR A 345 -6.91 -6.51 -0.59
C TYR A 345 -8.42 -6.24 -0.58
N CYS A 346 -9.05 -6.03 0.58
CA CYS A 346 -10.48 -5.74 0.62
C CYS A 346 -10.79 -4.38 0.01
N PRO A 347 -11.40 -4.32 -1.18
CA PRO A 347 -11.65 -3.05 -1.85
C PRO A 347 -12.66 -2.19 -1.10
N ALA A 348 -13.61 -2.79 -0.41
CA ALA A 348 -14.66 -2.08 0.32
C ALA A 348 -14.28 -1.73 1.77
N GLY A 349 -13.09 -2.13 2.25
CA GLY A 349 -12.70 -1.96 3.65
C GLY A 349 -13.59 -2.74 4.65
N ALA A 350 -14.27 -3.77 4.17
CA ALA A 350 -15.18 -4.57 4.99
C ALA A 350 -14.46 -5.60 5.86
N VAL A 351 -13.34 -6.15 5.38
CA VAL A 351 -12.55 -7.12 6.14
C VAL A 351 -11.62 -6.36 7.08
N LYS A 352 -11.64 -6.75 8.35
CA LYS A 352 -10.94 -6.06 9.45
C LYS A 352 -10.14 -7.06 10.27
N LEU A 353 -9.11 -6.60 10.96
CA LEU A 353 -8.42 -7.39 11.98
C LEU A 353 -9.20 -7.29 13.29
N GLY A 354 -9.24 -8.39 14.02
CA GLY A 354 -9.91 -8.50 15.30
C GLY A 354 -9.11 -9.33 16.29
N GLN A 355 -9.51 -9.24 17.55
CA GLN A 355 -8.94 -9.98 18.66
C GLN A 355 -9.56 -11.36 18.73
N LYS A 356 -8.71 -12.37 18.87
CA LYS A 356 -9.10 -13.75 19.12
C LYS A 356 -7.97 -14.48 19.84
N LEU A 357 -8.31 -15.33 20.76
CA LEU A 357 -7.43 -16.37 21.23
C LEU A 357 -8.04 -17.74 21.00
N CYS A 358 -7.21 -18.72 20.67
CA CYS A 358 -7.55 -20.12 20.69
C CYS A 358 -6.66 -20.83 21.72
N ASP A 359 -7.25 -21.65 22.56
CA ASP A 359 -6.49 -22.61 23.34
C ASP A 359 -6.01 -23.78 22.45
N LYS A 360 -5.20 -24.69 23.00
CA LYS A 360 -4.71 -25.88 22.28
C LYS A 360 -5.81 -26.86 21.84
N HIS A 361 -7.01 -26.72 22.36
CA HIS A 361 -8.16 -27.55 22.01
C HIS A 361 -9.05 -26.88 20.93
N GLY A 362 -8.65 -25.72 20.44
CA GLY A 362 -9.39 -24.97 19.44
C GLY A 362 -10.56 -24.15 19.98
N ASN A 363 -10.72 -24.05 21.30
CA ASN A 363 -11.74 -23.20 21.90
C ASN A 363 -11.35 -21.74 21.73
N THR A 364 -12.28 -20.93 21.28
CA THR A 364 -12.07 -19.51 21.03
C THR A 364 -12.27 -18.70 22.30
N VAL A 365 -11.29 -17.89 22.69
CA VAL A 365 -11.42 -16.84 23.70
C VAL A 365 -11.70 -15.53 22.96
N GLU A 366 -12.88 -14.97 23.14
CA GLU A 366 -13.26 -13.70 22.53
C GLU A 366 -12.98 -12.53 23.47
N TYR A 367 -12.32 -11.51 22.93
CA TYR A 367 -12.16 -10.25 23.65
C TYR A 367 -13.40 -9.38 23.54
N PRO A 368 -13.61 -8.46 24.48
CA PRO A 368 -14.64 -7.44 24.35
C PRO A 368 -14.45 -6.69 23.03
N LYS A 369 -15.50 -6.65 22.22
CA LYS A 369 -15.48 -5.91 20.95
C LYS A 369 -15.75 -4.45 21.21
N HIS A 370 -15.00 -3.56 20.57
CA HIS A 370 -15.38 -2.16 20.51
C HIS A 370 -16.65 -2.01 19.68
N GLU A 371 -17.58 -1.17 20.16
CA GLU A 371 -18.81 -0.88 19.42
C GLU A 371 -18.46 -0.28 18.06
N LEU A 372 -19.01 -0.85 16.99
CA LEU A 372 -18.82 -0.33 15.65
C LEU A 372 -19.72 0.90 15.46
N PRO A 373 -19.17 2.04 15.01
CA PRO A 373 -19.98 3.24 14.82
C PRO A 373 -20.94 3.14 13.64
N HIS A 374 -21.07 1.96 13.03
CA HIS A 374 -21.86 1.83 11.84
C HIS A 374 -23.23 1.32 12.05
N GLY A 375 -23.56 0.48 12.94
CA GLY A 375 -24.87 -0.08 13.11
C GLY A 375 -25.88 0.40 12.05
N LEU A 376 -26.94 1.07 12.45
CA LEU A 376 -27.86 1.76 11.53
C LEU A 376 -27.58 3.26 11.35
N LYS A 377 -26.47 3.76 11.87
CA LYS A 377 -26.10 5.18 11.85
C LYS A 377 -25.18 5.47 10.67
N TRP A 378 -25.75 5.96 9.60
CA TRP A 378 -25.05 6.39 8.41
C TRP A 378 -25.05 7.93 8.35
N GLY A 379 -24.04 8.53 7.78
CA GLY A 379 -24.04 9.95 7.53
C GLY A 379 -22.73 10.64 7.96
N GLU A 380 -22.69 11.95 7.73
CA GLU A 380 -21.50 12.77 7.93
C GLU A 380 -20.99 12.77 9.38
N GLU A 381 -21.89 12.69 10.35
CA GLU A 381 -21.55 12.68 11.79
C GLU A 381 -20.83 11.40 12.25
N HIS A 382 -20.89 10.33 11.45
CA HIS A 382 -20.25 9.06 11.73
C HIS A 382 -19.08 8.78 10.81
N TRP A 383 -18.58 9.78 10.14
CA TRP A 383 -17.59 9.67 9.08
C TRP A 383 -16.34 10.51 9.37
N ASP A 384 -15.17 9.97 9.01
CA ASP A 384 -13.92 10.70 9.16
C ASP A 384 -13.84 11.81 8.10
N PRO A 385 -13.53 13.06 8.48
CA PRO A 385 -13.35 14.16 7.53
C PRO A 385 -12.25 13.87 6.48
N ASP A 386 -11.28 13.04 6.81
CA ASP A 386 -10.20 12.63 5.93
C ASP A 386 -10.46 11.27 5.27
N TYR A 387 -11.67 11.01 4.82
CA TYR A 387 -12.04 9.72 4.22
C TYR A 387 -11.08 9.26 3.13
N ARG A 388 -10.53 10.17 2.37
CA ARG A 388 -9.60 9.91 1.27
C ARG A 388 -8.27 9.34 1.78
N ASP A 389 -7.84 9.83 2.93
CA ASP A 389 -6.60 9.43 3.57
C ASP A 389 -6.80 8.27 4.54
N ASN A 390 -7.95 8.23 5.21
CA ASN A 390 -8.19 7.40 6.38
C ASN A 390 -9.38 6.44 6.25
N ASN A 391 -10.04 6.33 5.10
CA ASN A 391 -11.19 5.45 4.96
C ASN A 391 -10.91 3.98 5.32
N ARG A 392 -9.64 3.53 5.24
CA ARG A 392 -9.20 2.23 5.72
C ARG A 392 -8.76 2.23 7.19
N LYS A 393 -8.28 3.36 7.70
CA LYS A 393 -7.98 3.56 9.11
C LYS A 393 -9.25 3.39 9.96
N ASN A 394 -10.35 3.96 9.50
CA ASN A 394 -11.65 3.89 10.15
C ASN A 394 -12.35 2.51 10.02
N CYS A 395 -11.66 1.50 9.61
CA CYS A 395 -12.18 0.14 9.62
C CYS A 395 -12.33 -0.46 11.03
N TYR A 396 -12.21 0.30 12.08
CA TYR A 396 -12.47 -0.07 13.47
C TYR A 396 -11.95 -1.45 13.84
N ASP A 397 -10.63 -1.62 13.70
CA ASP A 397 -9.98 -2.82 14.17
C ASP A 397 -10.24 -2.99 15.66
N GLN A 398 -10.68 -4.17 16.06
CA GLN A 398 -10.97 -4.49 17.45
C GLN A 398 -9.72 -4.89 18.23
N GLY A 399 -8.59 -4.52 17.74
CA GLY A 399 -7.27 -4.91 18.19
C GLY A 399 -6.69 -6.04 17.35
N THR A 400 -5.39 -6.06 17.23
CA THR A 400 -4.66 -7.10 16.49
C THR A 400 -3.62 -7.76 17.35
N ALA A 401 -3.09 -8.91 16.90
CA ALA A 401 -2.06 -9.63 17.61
C ALA A 401 -0.89 -8.69 17.98
N PRO A 402 -0.48 -8.63 19.24
CA PRO A 402 0.54 -7.68 19.71
C PRO A 402 1.86 -7.80 18.95
N CYS A 403 2.26 -9.01 18.56
CA CYS A 403 3.46 -9.25 17.76
C CYS A 403 3.42 -8.58 16.38
N LYS A 404 2.24 -8.49 15.74
CA LYS A 404 2.07 -7.77 14.48
C LYS A 404 2.05 -6.25 14.71
N THR A 405 1.37 -5.80 15.76
CA THR A 405 1.26 -4.37 16.11
C THR A 405 2.59 -3.76 16.48
N ALA A 406 3.40 -4.48 17.28
CA ALA A 406 4.70 -4.00 17.75
C ALA A 406 5.81 -4.02 16.66
N CYS A 407 5.63 -4.81 15.61
CA CYS A 407 6.56 -4.84 14.48
C CYS A 407 6.38 -3.57 13.62
N PRO A 408 7.41 -2.74 13.38
CA PRO A 408 7.29 -1.57 12.52
C PRO A 408 6.77 -1.91 11.11
N ALA A 409 7.26 -2.99 10.50
CA ALA A 409 6.82 -3.45 9.19
C ALA A 409 5.52 -4.29 9.23
N HIS A 410 4.91 -4.47 10.39
CA HIS A 410 3.67 -5.22 10.59
C HIS A 410 3.67 -6.62 9.96
N VAL A 411 4.78 -7.34 10.07
CA VAL A 411 4.95 -8.69 9.52
C VAL A 411 3.89 -9.64 10.09
N ALA A 412 3.37 -10.51 9.25
CA ALA A 412 2.30 -11.45 9.58
C ALA A 412 2.77 -12.62 10.47
N VAL A 413 3.20 -12.34 11.71
CA VAL A 413 3.85 -13.30 12.63
C VAL A 413 3.02 -14.57 12.83
N GLN A 414 1.75 -14.47 13.22
CA GLN A 414 0.91 -15.65 13.41
C GLN A 414 0.80 -16.52 12.14
N GLY A 415 0.78 -15.86 10.98
CA GLY A 415 0.69 -16.53 9.68
C GLY A 415 1.89 -17.41 9.39
N TYR A 416 3.10 -16.86 9.47
CA TYR A 416 4.28 -17.65 9.17
C TYR A 416 4.59 -18.71 10.24
N LEU A 417 4.28 -18.45 11.51
CA LEU A 417 4.36 -19.47 12.56
C LEU A 417 3.44 -20.66 12.25
N LYS A 418 2.21 -20.39 11.80
CA LYS A 418 1.25 -21.44 11.44
C LYS A 418 1.68 -22.26 10.22
N LEU A 419 2.24 -21.59 9.20
CA LEU A 419 2.79 -22.28 8.03
C LEU A 419 4.03 -23.11 8.39
N ALA A 420 4.91 -22.57 9.24
CA ALA A 420 6.07 -23.29 9.75
C ALA A 420 5.65 -24.55 10.53
N ALA A 421 4.62 -24.46 11.39
CA ALA A 421 4.04 -25.61 12.09
C ALA A 421 3.52 -26.70 11.14
N GLN A 422 3.17 -26.36 9.91
CA GLN A 422 2.71 -27.30 8.88
C GLN A 422 3.85 -27.81 7.97
N GLY A 423 5.09 -27.41 8.22
CA GLY A 423 6.23 -27.71 7.35
C GLY A 423 6.24 -26.95 6.02
N LYS A 424 5.37 -25.96 5.85
CA LYS A 424 5.25 -25.12 4.63
C LYS A 424 6.22 -23.94 4.70
N TYR A 425 7.52 -24.25 4.66
CA TYR A 425 8.57 -23.25 4.93
C TYR A 425 8.67 -22.19 3.82
N GLN A 426 8.50 -22.58 2.56
CA GLN A 426 8.55 -21.63 1.44
C GLN A 426 7.37 -20.67 1.46
N GLU A 427 6.15 -21.13 1.74
CA GLU A 427 4.97 -20.28 1.87
C GLU A 427 5.07 -19.36 3.11
N ALA A 428 5.67 -19.85 4.20
CA ALA A 428 5.96 -19.03 5.38
C ALA A 428 6.94 -17.91 5.05
N LEU A 429 8.01 -18.22 4.32
CA LEU A 429 8.98 -17.22 3.85
C LEU A 429 8.34 -16.22 2.89
N ALA A 430 7.52 -16.66 1.94
CA ALA A 430 6.79 -15.80 1.03
C ALA A 430 5.92 -14.79 1.79
N LEU A 431 5.28 -15.25 2.89
CA LEU A 431 4.48 -14.37 3.74
C LEU A 431 5.33 -13.36 4.50
N ILE A 432 6.53 -13.72 4.94
CA ILE A 432 7.48 -12.78 5.57
C ILE A 432 7.98 -11.76 4.54
N LYS A 433 8.44 -12.22 3.35
CA LYS A 433 9.03 -11.37 2.29
C LYS A 433 8.04 -10.37 1.70
N LYS A 434 6.76 -10.53 1.95
CA LYS A 434 5.75 -9.52 1.62
C LYS A 434 5.96 -8.20 2.38
N ASP A 435 6.37 -8.26 3.65
CA ASP A 435 6.54 -7.10 4.53
C ASP A 435 7.98 -6.88 4.97
N ASN A 436 8.86 -7.84 4.75
CA ASN A 436 10.29 -7.79 5.10
C ASN A 436 11.12 -8.51 4.03
N PRO A 437 11.82 -7.78 3.15
CA PRO A 437 12.65 -8.37 2.09
C PRO A 437 13.91 -9.05 2.59
N PHE A 438 14.35 -8.78 3.84
CA PHE A 438 15.61 -9.26 4.43
C PHE A 438 15.39 -10.12 5.68
N PRO A 439 14.64 -11.25 5.60
CA PRO A 439 14.33 -12.06 6.76
C PRO A 439 15.57 -12.72 7.39
N ALA A 440 16.59 -13.08 6.59
CA ALA A 440 17.83 -13.65 7.10
C ALA A 440 18.67 -12.64 7.89
N VAL A 441 18.73 -11.39 7.43
CA VAL A 441 19.35 -10.27 8.17
C VAL A 441 18.58 -9.98 9.46
N CYS A 442 17.27 -9.76 9.36
CA CYS A 442 16.44 -9.46 10.54
C CYS A 442 16.37 -10.60 11.54
N GLY A 443 16.56 -11.87 11.12
CA GLY A 443 16.65 -13.01 12.02
C GLY A 443 17.95 -13.07 12.84
N ARG A 444 18.89 -12.15 12.59
CA ARG A 444 20.17 -12.04 13.29
C ARG A 444 20.30 -10.77 14.13
N VAL A 445 19.71 -9.66 13.67
CA VAL A 445 19.97 -8.33 14.25
C VAL A 445 18.73 -7.54 14.63
N CYS A 446 17.54 -8.16 14.62
CA CYS A 446 16.30 -7.51 15.01
C CYS A 446 16.23 -7.30 16.53
N ASN A 447 15.69 -6.17 16.97
CA ASN A 447 15.44 -5.86 18.38
C ASN A 447 14.24 -6.59 19.01
N LYS A 448 13.60 -7.51 18.29
CA LYS A 448 12.57 -8.46 18.78
C LYS A 448 11.35 -7.81 19.47
N ARG A 449 10.94 -6.59 19.10
CA ARG A 449 9.74 -5.92 19.67
C ARG A 449 8.49 -6.82 19.63
N CYS A 450 8.37 -7.68 18.62
CA CYS A 450 7.28 -8.65 18.51
C CYS A 450 7.28 -9.70 19.64
N GLU A 451 8.44 -10.11 20.15
CA GLU A 451 8.58 -11.00 21.30
C GLU A 451 8.29 -10.31 22.59
N GLU A 452 8.80 -9.08 22.81
CA GLU A 452 8.48 -8.26 23.98
C GLU A 452 6.98 -8.00 24.12
N ALA A 453 6.30 -7.78 23.00
CA ALA A 453 4.86 -7.58 22.96
C ALA A 453 4.05 -8.88 23.01
N CYS A 454 4.66 -10.05 22.84
CA CYS A 454 3.97 -11.33 22.73
C CYS A 454 3.10 -11.63 23.95
N THR A 455 1.80 -11.91 23.73
CA THR A 455 0.84 -12.25 24.80
C THR A 455 1.28 -13.49 25.60
N ARG A 456 1.97 -14.45 24.97
CA ARG A 456 2.49 -15.63 25.68
C ARG A 456 3.46 -15.23 26.80
N GLY A 457 4.17 -14.09 26.67
CA GLY A 457 5.07 -13.58 27.71
C GLY A 457 4.37 -13.18 29.02
N THR A 458 3.03 -13.03 29.02
CA THR A 458 2.25 -12.79 30.26
C THR A 458 1.93 -14.08 30.99
N ILE A 459 2.12 -15.24 30.39
CA ILE A 459 1.84 -16.57 30.94
C ILE A 459 3.13 -17.24 31.42
N ASP A 460 4.09 -17.36 30.53
CA ASP A 460 5.41 -17.98 30.81
C ASP A 460 6.52 -17.19 30.10
N GLN A 461 6.94 -17.60 28.92
CA GLN A 461 7.93 -16.91 28.09
C GLN A 461 7.37 -16.64 26.70
N ALA A 462 7.68 -15.47 26.14
CA ALA A 462 7.32 -15.13 24.77
C ALA A 462 7.72 -16.22 23.77
N VAL A 463 6.98 -16.38 22.68
CA VAL A 463 7.37 -17.25 21.57
C VAL A 463 8.68 -16.74 20.94
N ALA A 464 9.61 -17.65 20.64
CA ALA A 464 10.88 -17.34 19.95
C ALA A 464 10.65 -17.01 18.47
N ILE A 465 9.96 -15.89 18.24
CA ILE A 465 9.45 -15.45 16.92
C ILE A 465 10.62 -15.23 15.95
N ASP A 466 11.67 -14.58 16.44
CA ASP A 466 12.84 -14.24 15.63
C ASP A 466 13.66 -15.46 15.24
N ALA A 467 13.83 -16.41 16.15
CA ALA A 467 14.51 -17.68 15.87
C ALA A 467 13.76 -18.52 14.81
N VAL A 468 12.42 -18.55 14.85
CA VAL A 468 11.63 -19.21 13.79
C VAL A 468 11.78 -18.48 12.44
N LYS A 469 11.80 -17.15 12.45
CA LYS A 469 12.06 -16.36 11.22
C LYS A 469 13.44 -16.64 10.63
N LYS A 470 14.49 -16.70 11.48
CA LYS A 470 15.85 -17.08 11.09
C LYS A 470 15.86 -18.47 10.46
N PHE A 471 15.24 -19.46 11.10
CA PHE A 471 15.12 -20.81 10.56
C PHE A 471 14.52 -20.83 9.15
N LEU A 472 13.39 -20.14 8.94
CA LEU A 472 12.71 -20.07 7.64
C LEU A 472 13.59 -19.44 6.56
N ALA A 473 14.33 -18.41 6.93
CA ALA A 473 15.27 -17.76 6.02
C ALA A 473 16.46 -18.66 5.68
N GLU A 474 17.00 -19.40 6.65
CA GLU A 474 18.09 -20.36 6.44
C GLU A 474 17.69 -21.52 5.51
N GLN A 475 16.43 -21.99 5.58
CA GLN A 475 15.94 -23.00 4.63
C GLN A 475 16.03 -22.51 3.19
N ASP A 476 15.75 -21.22 2.96
CA ASP A 476 15.85 -20.60 1.63
C ASP A 476 17.31 -20.34 1.22
N LEU A 477 18.15 -19.85 2.17
CA LEU A 477 19.58 -19.62 1.90
C LEU A 477 20.31 -20.88 1.43
N HIS A 478 19.91 -22.04 1.92
CA HIS A 478 20.50 -23.35 1.58
C HIS A 478 19.72 -24.11 0.50
N ALA A 479 18.62 -23.56 -0.02
CA ALA A 479 17.85 -24.20 -1.08
C ALA A 479 18.60 -24.14 -2.42
N GLU A 480 18.41 -25.18 -3.25
CA GLU A 480 18.94 -25.17 -4.63
C GLU A 480 18.39 -24.00 -5.46
N THR A 481 17.15 -23.63 -5.23
CA THR A 481 16.49 -22.47 -5.86
C THR A 481 15.92 -21.57 -4.80
N ARG A 482 16.36 -20.32 -4.80
CA ARG A 482 15.89 -19.27 -3.89
C ARG A 482 14.45 -18.84 -4.23
N TYR A 483 13.70 -18.46 -3.22
CA TYR A 483 12.39 -17.85 -3.42
C TYR A 483 12.50 -16.42 -3.94
N ILE A 484 12.04 -16.21 -5.16
CA ILE A 484 11.89 -14.88 -5.77
C ILE A 484 10.40 -14.51 -5.74
N PRO A 485 10.02 -13.36 -5.19
CA PRO A 485 8.62 -12.95 -5.14
C PRO A 485 8.06 -12.67 -6.54
N PRO A 486 6.76 -12.93 -6.78
CA PRO A 486 6.13 -12.62 -8.04
C PRO A 486 6.04 -11.11 -8.27
N VAL A 487 6.20 -10.70 -9.52
CA VAL A 487 5.98 -9.33 -9.97
C VAL A 487 4.51 -9.16 -10.34
N VAL A 488 3.85 -8.15 -9.76
CA VAL A 488 2.44 -7.82 -10.05
C VAL A 488 2.37 -6.37 -10.53
N VAL A 489 2.12 -6.21 -11.83
CA VAL A 489 2.03 -4.88 -12.46
C VAL A 489 0.57 -4.41 -12.44
N ALA A 490 0.34 -3.16 -12.09
CA ALA A 490 -0.99 -2.56 -12.10
C ALA A 490 -1.42 -2.14 -13.53
N SER A 491 -1.23 -3.06 -14.48
CA SER A 491 -1.60 -2.93 -15.88
C SER A 491 -2.04 -4.28 -16.44
N SER A 492 -3.02 -4.28 -17.32
CA SER A 492 -3.45 -5.48 -18.05
C SER A 492 -2.64 -5.76 -19.32
N ARG A 493 -1.81 -4.82 -19.76
CA ARG A 493 -1.05 -4.88 -21.02
C ARG A 493 0.45 -4.97 -20.82
N LEU A 494 0.98 -4.34 -19.76
CA LEU A 494 2.40 -4.21 -19.52
C LEU A 494 2.91 -5.31 -18.60
N THR A 495 4.13 -5.76 -18.84
CA THR A 495 4.86 -6.67 -17.95
C THR A 495 5.80 -5.93 -16.99
N GLY A 496 5.87 -4.63 -17.10
CA GLY A 496 6.70 -3.72 -16.28
C GLY A 496 6.48 -2.27 -16.66
N TRP A 497 7.18 -1.39 -15.96
CA TRP A 497 7.13 0.06 -16.13
C TRP A 497 8.46 0.61 -16.65
N ASP A 498 8.42 1.57 -17.57
CA ASP A 498 9.61 2.20 -18.16
C ASP A 498 10.09 3.46 -17.41
N GLN A 499 9.30 3.95 -16.43
CA GLN A 499 9.66 5.11 -15.63
C GLN A 499 10.91 4.83 -14.80
N LYS A 500 11.95 5.65 -14.98
CA LYS A 500 13.21 5.52 -14.25
C LYS A 500 13.12 6.15 -12.87
N ILE A 501 13.47 5.39 -11.86
CA ILE A 501 13.53 5.84 -10.45
C ILE A 501 14.94 5.62 -9.94
N ALA A 502 15.54 6.66 -9.36
CA ALA A 502 16.87 6.63 -8.75
C ALA A 502 16.76 6.49 -7.23
N ILE A 503 17.51 5.56 -6.67
CA ILE A 503 17.63 5.36 -5.23
C ILE A 503 19.05 5.68 -4.85
N ILE A 504 19.24 6.59 -3.89
CA ILE A 504 20.56 7.09 -3.47
C ILE A 504 20.86 6.52 -2.09
N GLY A 505 21.77 5.55 -2.05
CA GLY A 505 22.15 4.76 -0.89
C GLY A 505 21.62 3.32 -0.94
N ALA A 506 22.53 2.34 -0.88
CA ALA A 506 22.22 0.91 -0.86
C ALA A 506 22.18 0.34 0.57
N GLY A 507 21.73 1.12 1.54
CA GLY A 507 21.38 0.65 2.88
C GLY A 507 20.01 -0.02 2.92
N PRO A 508 19.56 -0.52 4.09
CA PRO A 508 18.30 -1.27 4.21
C PRO A 508 17.07 -0.50 3.72
N ALA A 509 16.99 0.82 3.93
CA ALA A 509 15.88 1.64 3.43
C ALA A 509 15.85 1.72 1.90
N GLY A 510 17.00 2.03 1.28
CA GLY A 510 17.11 2.12 -0.19
C GLY A 510 16.89 0.77 -0.87
N LEU A 511 17.50 -0.30 -0.37
CA LEU A 511 17.30 -1.65 -0.90
C LEU A 511 15.86 -2.13 -0.74
N SER A 512 15.18 -1.77 0.37
CA SER A 512 13.75 -2.08 0.54
C SER A 512 12.88 -1.34 -0.46
N ALA A 513 13.13 -0.05 -0.69
CA ALA A 513 12.41 0.70 -1.71
C ALA A 513 12.62 0.08 -3.10
N ALA A 514 13.86 -0.32 -3.44
CA ALA A 514 14.17 -1.01 -4.68
C ALA A 514 13.41 -2.34 -4.82
N TYR A 515 13.35 -3.14 -3.75
CA TYR A 515 12.64 -4.41 -3.73
C TYR A 515 11.13 -4.20 -4.00
N TYR A 516 10.48 -3.29 -3.29
CA TYR A 516 9.04 -3.07 -3.45
C TYR A 516 8.68 -2.40 -4.79
N LEU A 517 9.57 -1.62 -5.37
CA LEU A 517 9.42 -1.11 -6.75
C LEU A 517 9.57 -2.25 -7.77
N ALA A 518 10.59 -3.12 -7.60
CA ALA A 518 10.82 -4.23 -8.50
C ALA A 518 9.66 -5.24 -8.51
N THR A 519 9.06 -5.54 -7.34
CA THR A 519 7.87 -6.41 -7.26
C THR A 519 6.62 -5.79 -7.91
N ARG A 520 6.63 -4.48 -8.19
CA ARG A 520 5.59 -3.78 -8.98
C ARG A 520 5.94 -3.65 -10.47
N GLY A 521 7.07 -4.19 -10.91
CA GLY A 521 7.47 -4.20 -12.32
C GLY A 521 8.38 -3.07 -12.75
N TYR A 522 8.97 -2.30 -11.83
CA TYR A 522 10.03 -1.34 -12.14
C TYR A 522 11.41 -1.99 -12.22
N LYS A 523 12.34 -1.30 -12.85
CA LYS A 523 13.78 -1.60 -12.83
C LYS A 523 14.53 -0.40 -12.21
N PRO A 524 14.43 -0.21 -10.87
CA PRO A 524 15.06 0.92 -10.22
C PRO A 524 16.58 0.81 -10.27
N THR A 525 17.27 1.96 -10.33
CA THR A 525 18.73 2.03 -10.22
C THR A 525 19.10 2.53 -8.82
N VAL A 526 19.90 1.76 -8.11
CA VAL A 526 20.45 2.12 -6.80
C VAL A 526 21.89 2.62 -6.98
N PHE A 527 22.18 3.83 -6.51
CA PHE A 527 23.51 4.43 -6.50
C PHE A 527 24.11 4.32 -5.10
N GLU A 528 25.31 3.75 -4.99
CA GLU A 528 26.00 3.53 -3.73
C GLU A 528 27.44 4.08 -3.82
N LYS A 529 27.83 4.94 -2.88
CA LYS A 529 29.19 5.50 -2.83
C LYS A 529 30.26 4.46 -2.51
N SER A 530 29.91 3.46 -1.70
CA SER A 530 30.82 2.43 -1.25
C SER A 530 31.00 1.33 -2.30
N ALA A 531 32.07 0.53 -2.15
CA ALA A 531 32.40 -0.56 -3.09
C ALA A 531 31.39 -1.74 -3.04
N ARG A 532 30.67 -1.92 -1.93
CA ARG A 532 29.67 -2.98 -1.72
C ARG A 532 28.35 -2.38 -1.21
N PRO A 533 27.20 -2.94 -1.60
CA PRO A 533 25.91 -2.53 -1.08
C PRO A 533 25.68 -3.10 0.34
N GLY A 534 24.65 -2.58 1.02
CA GLY A 534 24.21 -3.04 2.32
C GLY A 534 24.25 -1.95 3.42
N GLY A 535 24.95 -0.84 3.19
CA GLY A 535 25.07 0.24 4.17
C GLY A 535 25.60 -0.26 5.51
N MET A 536 24.96 0.14 6.63
CA MET A 536 25.39 -0.30 7.98
C MET A 536 25.31 -1.81 8.20
N MET A 537 24.51 -2.57 7.46
CA MET A 537 24.53 -4.03 7.53
C MET A 537 25.91 -4.58 7.09
N THR A 538 26.52 -3.96 6.07
CA THR A 538 27.82 -4.36 5.55
C THR A 538 28.99 -3.73 6.29
N TYR A 539 28.89 -2.44 6.64
CA TYR A 539 29.99 -1.63 7.12
C TYR A 539 29.95 -1.23 8.61
N GLY A 540 28.84 -1.51 9.30
CA GLY A 540 28.67 -1.15 10.71
C GLY A 540 28.42 -2.34 11.63
N ILE A 541 27.65 -3.35 11.20
CA ILE A 541 27.32 -4.50 12.03
C ILE A 541 28.43 -5.55 11.91
N PRO A 542 29.06 -5.98 13.04
CA PRO A 542 30.15 -6.96 13.01
C PRO A 542 29.74 -8.32 12.44
N SER A 543 30.68 -9.02 11.78
CA SER A 543 30.45 -10.31 11.12
C SER A 543 30.06 -11.43 12.10
N PHE A 544 30.47 -11.36 13.36
CA PHE A 544 30.03 -12.29 14.41
C PHE A 544 28.56 -12.16 14.79
N LYS A 545 27.88 -11.07 14.38
CA LYS A 545 26.41 -10.88 14.46
C LYS A 545 25.72 -11.13 13.13
N LEU A 546 26.33 -10.69 12.02
CA LEU A 546 25.75 -10.73 10.67
C LEU A 546 26.84 -11.00 9.62
N GLU A 547 26.97 -12.23 9.21
CA GLU A 547 27.94 -12.64 8.17
C GLU A 547 27.61 -11.96 6.84
N LYS A 548 28.63 -11.45 6.15
CA LYS A 548 28.46 -10.66 4.91
C LYS A 548 27.89 -11.46 3.75
N THR A 549 28.10 -12.78 3.74
CA THR A 549 27.52 -13.72 2.77
C THR A 549 25.99 -13.76 2.84
N VAL A 550 25.41 -13.58 4.03
CA VAL A 550 23.96 -13.51 4.24
C VAL A 550 23.39 -12.26 3.59
N ILE A 551 24.06 -11.12 3.75
CA ILE A 551 23.66 -9.85 3.13
C ILE A 551 23.72 -9.98 1.60
N ASP A 552 24.82 -10.49 1.07
CA ASP A 552 25.02 -10.68 -0.37
C ASP A 552 23.93 -11.59 -0.97
N ALA A 553 23.56 -12.66 -0.27
CA ALA A 553 22.52 -13.59 -0.71
C ALA A 553 21.11 -12.93 -0.73
N GLU A 554 20.78 -12.09 0.25
CA GLU A 554 19.50 -11.36 0.25
C GLU A 554 19.48 -10.28 -0.85
N ILE A 555 20.60 -9.60 -1.08
CA ILE A 555 20.72 -8.59 -2.15
C ILE A 555 20.66 -9.24 -3.54
N GLN A 556 21.13 -10.49 -3.68
CA GLN A 556 21.05 -11.22 -4.93
C GLN A 556 19.59 -11.40 -5.40
N VAL A 557 18.64 -11.58 -4.48
CA VAL A 557 17.19 -11.61 -4.82
C VAL A 557 16.72 -10.33 -5.50
N LEU A 558 17.23 -9.17 -5.07
CA LEU A 558 16.90 -7.89 -5.70
C LEU A 558 17.46 -7.80 -7.13
N ARG A 559 18.69 -8.31 -7.35
CA ARG A 559 19.28 -8.35 -8.70
C ARG A 559 18.48 -9.26 -9.63
N GLU A 560 18.01 -10.38 -9.13
CA GLU A 560 17.16 -11.31 -9.90
C GLU A 560 15.79 -10.71 -10.23
N LEU A 561 15.27 -9.81 -9.38
CA LEU A 561 14.08 -9.00 -9.68
C LEU A 561 14.35 -7.88 -10.70
N GLY A 562 15.61 -7.67 -11.13
CA GLY A 562 15.98 -6.66 -12.11
C GLY A 562 16.41 -5.30 -11.53
N VAL A 563 16.73 -5.22 -10.23
CA VAL A 563 17.31 -4.02 -9.62
C VAL A 563 18.76 -3.85 -10.09
N GLU A 564 19.06 -2.69 -10.63
CA GLU A 564 20.44 -2.30 -10.96
C GLU A 564 21.09 -1.63 -9.76
N ILE A 565 22.26 -2.13 -9.31
CA ILE A 565 23.02 -1.56 -8.18
C ILE A 565 24.38 -1.10 -8.70
N ARG A 566 24.62 0.20 -8.67
CA ARG A 566 25.88 0.88 -9.11
C ARG A 566 26.66 1.30 -7.88
N CYS A 567 27.65 0.49 -7.52
CA CYS A 567 28.57 0.80 -6.41
C CYS A 567 29.74 1.68 -6.90
N GLY A 568 30.38 2.41 -5.97
CA GLY A 568 31.46 3.33 -6.26
C GLY A 568 31.02 4.61 -6.96
N VAL A 569 29.74 4.99 -6.84
CA VAL A 569 29.17 6.20 -7.43
C VAL A 569 28.55 7.08 -6.34
N GLU A 570 29.17 8.19 -6.03
CA GLU A 570 28.70 9.18 -5.06
C GLU A 570 27.85 10.25 -5.75
N VAL A 571 26.53 10.20 -5.52
CA VAL A 571 25.62 11.23 -6.04
C VAL A 571 25.86 12.53 -5.28
N GLY A 572 25.99 13.64 -6.01
CA GLY A 572 26.44 14.93 -5.51
C GLY A 572 27.91 15.20 -5.81
N LYS A 573 28.71 14.19 -6.19
CA LYS A 573 30.11 14.33 -6.52
C LYS A 573 30.42 13.78 -7.91
N ASP A 574 30.19 12.48 -8.14
CA ASP A 574 30.48 11.82 -9.44
C ASP A 574 29.35 12.07 -10.44
N VAL A 575 28.12 12.17 -9.97
CA VAL A 575 26.92 12.53 -10.72
C VAL A 575 25.99 13.34 -9.82
N THR A 576 25.32 14.36 -10.38
CA THR A 576 24.39 15.20 -9.62
C THR A 576 22.93 14.83 -9.89
N ILE A 577 21.99 15.22 -9.00
CA ILE A 577 20.54 15.04 -9.23
C ILE A 577 20.09 15.70 -10.54
N PRO A 578 20.49 16.95 -10.87
CA PRO A 578 20.16 17.53 -12.19
C PRO A 578 20.63 16.69 -13.36
N GLN A 579 21.85 16.14 -13.32
CA GLN A 579 22.34 15.26 -14.38
C GLN A 579 21.55 13.95 -14.48
N LEU A 580 21.10 13.40 -13.36
CA LEU A 580 20.22 12.22 -13.35
C LEU A 580 18.84 12.55 -13.95
N ARG A 581 18.27 13.73 -13.66
CA ARG A 581 17.05 14.23 -14.32
C ARG A 581 17.22 14.31 -15.85
N GLU A 582 18.36 14.80 -16.33
CA GLU A 582 18.70 14.82 -17.77
C GLU A 582 18.81 13.40 -18.38
N GLN A 583 19.22 12.41 -17.59
CA GLN A 583 19.23 10.99 -17.97
C GLN A 583 17.84 10.33 -17.94
N GLY A 584 16.79 11.09 -17.58
CA GLY A 584 15.40 10.66 -17.60
C GLY A 584 14.92 10.02 -16.30
N TYR A 585 15.63 10.17 -15.18
CA TYR A 585 15.10 9.78 -13.87
C TYR A 585 14.02 10.77 -13.44
N LEU A 586 12.86 10.25 -13.04
CA LEU A 586 11.66 11.01 -12.71
C LEU A 586 11.46 11.24 -11.23
N ALA A 587 12.07 10.40 -10.38
CA ALA A 587 11.94 10.50 -8.93
C ALA A 587 13.20 9.96 -8.25
N PHE A 588 13.47 10.48 -7.05
CA PHE A 588 14.67 10.23 -6.27
C PHE A 588 14.31 9.83 -4.85
N TYR A 589 14.85 8.73 -4.36
CA TYR A 589 14.75 8.34 -2.96
C TYR A 589 16.12 8.46 -2.29
N VAL A 590 16.25 9.38 -1.35
CA VAL A 590 17.50 9.63 -0.62
C VAL A 590 17.50 8.85 0.69
N ALA A 591 18.36 7.84 0.79
CA ALA A 591 18.47 6.90 1.91
C ALA A 591 19.95 6.63 2.28
N ILE A 592 20.76 7.71 2.38
CA ILE A 592 22.21 7.62 2.58
C ILE A 592 22.63 7.26 4.00
N GLY A 593 21.70 7.22 4.96
CA GLY A 593 21.97 6.90 6.36
C GLY A 593 22.76 7.99 7.12
N CYS A 594 23.26 7.64 8.30
CA CYS A 594 24.09 8.51 9.14
C CYS A 594 25.51 7.92 9.20
N GLN A 595 26.42 8.44 8.38
CA GLN A 595 27.80 7.92 8.24
C GLN A 595 28.82 8.69 9.10
N GLY A 596 28.47 9.89 9.59
CA GLY A 596 29.31 10.65 10.52
C GLY A 596 29.07 10.27 11.97
N GLY A 597 30.01 10.58 12.85
CA GLY A 597 29.88 10.43 14.30
C GLY A 597 29.84 11.75 15.02
N ARG A 598 29.49 11.71 16.29
CA ARG A 598 29.51 12.86 17.20
C ARG A 598 30.67 12.75 18.18
N LEU A 599 31.29 13.87 18.46
CA LEU A 599 32.29 14.02 19.50
C LEU A 599 31.67 14.68 20.77
N PRO A 600 32.20 14.38 21.98
CA PRO A 600 31.60 14.88 23.22
C PRO A 600 31.83 16.38 23.47
N GLY A 601 32.73 17.03 22.74
CA GLY A 601 33.08 18.44 22.94
C GLY A 601 33.99 18.67 24.19
N VAL A 602 34.88 17.71 24.48
CA VAL A 602 35.79 17.78 25.64
C VAL A 602 37.24 17.93 25.22
N PRO A 603 38.11 18.52 26.07
CA PRO A 603 39.53 18.61 25.74
C PRO A 603 40.18 17.29 25.44
N GLY A 604 40.95 17.23 24.37
CA GLY A 604 41.70 16.04 23.94
C GLY A 604 40.91 15.05 23.09
N GLU A 605 39.66 15.31 22.73
CA GLU A 605 38.78 14.39 21.96
C GLU A 605 39.30 14.02 20.56
N THR A 606 40.24 14.77 20.01
CA THR A 606 40.88 14.55 18.71
C THR A 606 42.34 14.08 18.84
N ALA A 607 42.74 13.57 20.00
CA ALA A 607 44.06 13.00 20.23
C ALA A 607 44.37 11.83 19.28
N LYS A 608 45.61 11.50 19.03
CA LYS A 608 45.96 10.27 18.37
C LYS A 608 45.46 9.07 19.20
N GLY A 609 44.96 8.05 18.55
CA GLY A 609 44.33 6.90 19.20
C GLY A 609 42.84 7.08 19.52
N THR A 610 42.25 8.24 19.15
CA THR A 610 40.78 8.41 19.24
C THR A 610 40.11 8.19 17.89
N ASP A 611 38.89 7.63 17.92
CA ASP A 611 38.09 7.38 16.72
C ASP A 611 36.58 7.50 17.02
N ILE A 612 35.78 7.63 15.99
CA ILE A 612 34.30 7.53 16.06
C ILE A 612 33.84 6.11 15.71
N ALA A 613 32.79 5.63 16.36
CA ALA A 613 32.32 4.25 16.24
C ALA A 613 32.06 3.80 14.78
N VAL A 614 31.49 4.69 13.94
CA VAL A 614 31.18 4.37 12.54
C VAL A 614 32.45 4.11 11.74
N HIS A 615 33.48 4.92 11.93
CA HIS A 615 34.76 4.77 11.26
C HIS A 615 35.51 3.53 11.78
N PHE A 616 35.59 3.37 13.10
CA PHE A 616 36.21 2.20 13.73
C PHE A 616 35.62 0.88 13.24
N LEU A 617 34.29 0.76 13.20
CA LEU A 617 33.62 -0.47 12.71
C LEU A 617 33.80 -0.65 11.20
N HIS A 618 33.80 0.42 10.42
CA HIS A 618 34.05 0.36 8.98
C HIS A 618 35.45 -0.19 8.67
N GLU A 619 36.49 0.30 9.35
CA GLU A 619 37.86 -0.18 9.18
C GLU A 619 38.03 -1.62 9.70
N ALA A 620 37.40 -1.93 10.84
CA ALA A 620 37.40 -3.26 11.41
C ALA A 620 36.82 -4.31 10.44
N LEU A 621 35.73 -3.98 9.76
CA LEU A 621 35.06 -4.89 8.81
C LEU A 621 35.73 -4.93 7.42
N ALA A 622 36.58 -3.96 7.11
CA ALA A 622 37.44 -4.00 5.93
C ALA A 622 38.58 -5.02 6.08
N ASP A 623 39.13 -5.19 7.31
CA ASP A 623 40.16 -6.17 7.62
C ASP A 623 39.95 -6.74 9.04
N GLU A 624 39.24 -7.87 9.13
CA GLU A 624 38.97 -8.58 10.39
C GLU A 624 40.20 -9.30 10.99
N THR A 625 41.33 -9.22 10.32
CA THR A 625 42.62 -9.81 10.79
C THR A 625 43.47 -8.85 11.60
N GLN A 626 43.06 -7.60 11.71
CA GLN A 626 43.77 -6.57 12.49
C GLN A 626 44.00 -7.01 13.94
N ARG A 627 45.01 -6.41 14.56
CA ARG A 627 45.33 -6.61 15.98
C ARG A 627 45.40 -5.23 16.64
N MET A 628 44.91 -5.18 17.88
CA MET A 628 44.92 -3.97 18.70
C MET A 628 45.61 -4.28 20.01
N GLU A 629 46.66 -3.54 20.30
CA GLU A 629 47.41 -3.67 21.55
C GLU A 629 46.96 -2.65 22.58
N GLY A 630 47.11 -2.97 23.85
CA GLY A 630 46.80 -2.06 24.98
C GLY A 630 45.30 -2.04 25.36
N SER A 631 44.91 -0.97 26.00
CA SER A 631 43.60 -0.77 26.59
C SER A 631 42.70 0.09 25.69
N VAL A 632 41.41 -0.30 25.58
CA VAL A 632 40.43 0.39 24.80
C VAL A 632 39.29 0.91 25.68
N VAL A 633 38.96 2.16 25.55
CA VAL A 633 37.80 2.78 26.21
C VAL A 633 36.74 3.09 25.14
N VAL A 634 35.54 2.53 25.24
CA VAL A 634 34.38 2.85 24.41
C VAL A 634 33.44 3.74 25.17
N VAL A 635 33.19 4.95 24.63
CA VAL A 635 32.29 5.94 25.27
C VAL A 635 30.91 5.86 24.63
N GLY A 636 29.94 5.37 25.38
CA GLY A 636 28.55 5.22 24.95
C GLY A 636 27.85 4.00 25.57
N GLY A 637 26.52 3.99 25.63
CA GLY A 637 25.67 2.94 26.27
C GLY A 637 24.71 2.21 25.34
N GLY A 638 24.79 2.44 24.02
CA GLY A 638 23.92 1.82 23.01
C GLY A 638 24.52 0.56 22.35
N ASN A 639 23.74 -0.09 21.49
CA ASN A 639 24.18 -1.32 20.78
C ASN A 639 25.47 -1.10 19.95
N VAL A 640 25.65 0.09 19.36
CA VAL A 640 26.87 0.42 18.61
C VAL A 640 28.10 0.42 19.52
N ALA A 641 27.97 0.87 20.77
CA ALA A 641 29.06 0.80 21.75
C ALA A 641 29.41 -0.64 22.11
N ILE A 642 28.39 -1.49 22.27
CA ILE A 642 28.57 -2.95 22.45
C ILE A 642 29.34 -3.54 21.26
N ASP A 643 28.93 -3.20 20.03
CA ASP A 643 29.59 -3.69 18.81
C ASP A 643 31.06 -3.28 18.74
N CYS A 644 31.39 -2.03 19.09
CA CYS A 644 32.79 -1.54 19.16
C CYS A 644 33.59 -2.28 20.24
N ALA A 645 33.01 -2.42 21.43
CA ALA A 645 33.70 -3.08 22.55
C ALA A 645 34.00 -4.54 22.25
N ARG A 646 33.02 -5.30 21.76
CA ARG A 646 33.17 -6.70 21.37
C ARG A 646 34.12 -6.89 20.18
N THR A 647 34.17 -5.93 19.25
CA THR A 647 35.13 -5.92 18.14
C THR A 647 36.56 -5.70 18.66
N ALA A 648 36.75 -4.78 19.58
CA ALA A 648 38.06 -4.53 20.20
C ALA A 648 38.60 -5.78 20.93
N VAL A 649 37.76 -6.50 21.66
CA VAL A 649 38.11 -7.82 22.28
C VAL A 649 38.61 -8.80 21.23
N ARG A 650 37.93 -8.91 20.09
CA ARG A 650 38.27 -9.83 18.98
C ARG A 650 39.58 -9.44 18.29
N PHE A 651 39.91 -8.16 18.30
CA PHE A 651 41.22 -7.68 17.83
C PHE A 651 42.35 -7.95 18.84
N GLY A 652 42.02 -8.44 20.04
CA GLY A 652 43.01 -8.85 21.05
C GLY A 652 43.44 -7.71 22.00
N ALA A 653 42.59 -6.67 22.15
CA ALA A 653 42.84 -5.63 23.18
C ALA A 653 43.00 -6.24 24.56
N GLU A 654 43.99 -5.77 25.32
CA GLU A 654 44.32 -6.32 26.65
C GLU A 654 43.21 -6.06 27.68
N LYS A 655 42.55 -4.93 27.58
CA LYS A 655 41.44 -4.53 28.43
C LYS A 655 40.46 -3.66 27.65
N VAL A 656 39.17 -3.97 27.75
CA VAL A 656 38.11 -3.16 27.12
C VAL A 656 37.16 -2.66 28.20
N SER A 657 37.00 -1.35 28.31
CA SER A 657 36.07 -0.70 29.23
C SER A 657 35.04 0.11 28.45
N MET A 658 33.76 -0.14 28.71
CA MET A 658 32.65 0.62 28.12
C MET A 658 32.08 1.58 29.17
N VAL A 659 32.03 2.89 28.87
CA VAL A 659 31.60 3.93 29.81
C VAL A 659 30.39 4.66 29.26
N CYS A 660 29.31 4.77 30.05
CA CYS A 660 28.10 5.44 29.63
C CYS A 660 27.47 6.33 30.69
N LEU A 661 26.66 7.29 30.25
CA LEU A 661 25.96 8.26 31.12
C LEU A 661 24.84 7.61 31.94
N GLU A 662 24.16 6.63 31.34
CA GLU A 662 23.01 5.94 31.95
C GLU A 662 23.43 5.05 33.11
N SER A 663 22.45 4.70 33.98
CA SER A 663 22.65 3.63 34.95
C SER A 663 22.58 2.26 34.21
N ARG A 664 23.07 1.21 34.89
CA ARG A 664 23.04 -0.16 34.29
C ARG A 664 21.65 -0.61 33.85
N GLU A 665 20.60 -0.17 34.60
CA GLU A 665 19.20 -0.53 34.34
C GLU A 665 18.58 0.27 33.18
N THR A 666 19.12 1.47 32.93
CA THR A 666 18.57 2.42 31.92
C THR A 666 19.41 2.51 30.66
N MET A 667 20.46 1.68 30.53
CA MET A 667 21.25 1.61 29.30
C MET A 667 20.34 1.34 28.08
N PRO A 668 20.54 2.07 26.95
CA PRO A 668 19.72 1.89 25.75
C PRO A 668 20.05 0.64 24.94
N ALA A 669 21.18 -0.04 25.22
CA ALA A 669 21.53 -1.29 24.58
C ALA A 669 20.58 -2.44 24.97
N ALA A 670 20.33 -3.38 24.07
CA ALA A 670 19.50 -4.55 24.31
C ALA A 670 20.12 -5.43 25.43
N LYS A 671 19.26 -5.98 26.31
CA LYS A 671 19.71 -6.76 27.49
C LYS A 671 20.53 -8.00 27.13
N ASP A 672 20.19 -8.67 26.06
CA ASP A 672 20.92 -9.81 25.53
C ASP A 672 22.31 -9.38 25.02
N GLU A 673 22.42 -8.26 24.33
CA GLU A 673 23.71 -7.72 23.87
C GLU A 673 24.62 -7.25 25.02
N ILE A 674 24.02 -6.69 26.07
CA ILE A 674 24.78 -6.33 27.28
C ILE A 674 25.35 -7.59 27.95
N ALA A 675 24.54 -8.65 28.04
CA ALA A 675 25.01 -9.93 28.61
C ALA A 675 26.14 -10.54 27.77
N GLU A 676 26.02 -10.52 26.44
CA GLU A 676 27.07 -10.99 25.54
C GLU A 676 28.39 -10.19 25.67
N ALA A 677 28.29 -8.87 25.92
CA ALA A 677 29.49 -8.05 26.16
C ALA A 677 30.18 -8.41 27.49
N GLU A 678 29.39 -8.71 28.55
CA GLU A 678 29.92 -9.20 29.82
C GLU A 678 30.55 -10.59 29.70
N GLU A 679 29.98 -11.49 28.88
CA GLU A 679 30.56 -12.78 28.54
C GLU A 679 31.91 -12.63 27.81
N ASP A 680 32.02 -11.62 26.95
CA ASP A 680 33.28 -11.23 26.28
C ASP A 680 34.25 -10.45 27.20
N HIS A 681 34.00 -10.38 28.53
CA HIS A 681 34.79 -9.70 29.56
C HIS A 681 34.95 -8.20 29.39
N VAL A 682 33.99 -7.52 28.75
CA VAL A 682 33.94 -6.07 28.68
C VAL A 682 33.56 -5.48 30.05
N GLU A 683 34.38 -4.58 30.58
CA GLU A 683 34.08 -3.89 31.84
C GLU A 683 33.08 -2.73 31.60
N ILE A 684 31.88 -2.80 32.14
CA ILE A 684 30.85 -1.77 31.96
C ILE A 684 30.81 -0.82 33.13
N CYS A 685 31.21 0.46 32.90
CA CYS A 685 31.24 1.55 33.86
C CYS A 685 30.04 2.49 33.61
N ALA A 686 28.92 2.25 34.28
CA ALA A 686 27.68 3.02 34.12
C ALA A 686 27.63 4.26 35.04
N GLY A 687 26.95 5.32 34.58
CA GLY A 687 26.78 6.57 35.36
C GLY A 687 27.95 7.55 35.28
N TRP A 688 28.70 7.54 34.17
CA TRP A 688 29.86 8.39 34.00
C TRP A 688 29.90 9.06 32.63
N GLY A 689 30.24 10.35 32.57
CA GLY A 689 30.40 11.13 31.34
C GLY A 689 31.82 11.63 31.14
N PRO A 690 32.32 11.72 29.89
CA PRO A 690 33.68 12.18 29.63
C PRO A 690 33.85 13.63 30.05
N GLN A 691 35.02 13.95 30.64
CA GLN A 691 35.43 15.29 31.06
C GLN A 691 36.60 15.78 30.22
N GLU A 692 37.67 14.98 30.11
CA GLU A 692 38.83 15.28 29.28
C GLU A 692 39.58 14.00 28.92
N LEU A 693 40.42 14.04 27.87
CA LEU A 693 41.36 13.00 27.52
C LEU A 693 42.79 13.46 27.78
N LEU A 694 43.52 12.67 28.55
CA LEU A 694 44.95 12.93 28.84
C LEU A 694 45.80 12.41 27.67
N GLN A 695 46.87 13.13 27.35
CA GLN A 695 47.78 12.83 26.24
C GLN A 695 49.20 12.80 26.70
N ASP A 696 50.07 12.02 26.02
CA ASP A 696 51.49 12.05 26.13
C ASP A 696 52.12 13.21 25.31
N GLU A 697 53.45 13.31 25.35
CA GLU A 697 54.22 14.34 24.59
C GLU A 697 54.07 14.20 23.07
N SER A 698 53.65 13.03 22.55
CA SER A 698 53.42 12.77 21.13
C SER A 698 52.01 13.15 20.68
N GLY A 699 51.13 13.54 21.62
CA GLY A 699 49.71 13.80 21.40
C GLY A 699 48.86 12.53 21.30
N HIS A 700 49.37 11.37 21.82
CA HIS A 700 48.61 10.14 21.89
C HIS A 700 47.82 10.05 23.20
N VAL A 701 46.58 9.51 23.16
CA VAL A 701 45.76 9.34 24.36
C VAL A 701 46.39 8.35 25.32
N THR A 702 46.35 8.65 26.64
CA THR A 702 46.87 7.76 27.67
C THR A 702 45.80 7.41 28.71
N ALA A 703 44.80 8.24 28.89
CA ALA A 703 43.69 7.98 29.79
C ALA A 703 42.50 8.89 29.45
N VAL A 704 41.32 8.51 29.91
CA VAL A 704 40.10 9.35 29.88
C VAL A 704 39.66 9.66 31.31
N VAL A 705 39.45 10.92 31.63
CA VAL A 705 38.87 11.38 32.88
C VAL A 705 37.35 11.48 32.70
N PHE A 706 36.61 10.85 33.58
CA PHE A 706 35.15 10.89 33.59
C PHE A 706 34.65 11.56 34.88
N LYS A 707 33.53 12.26 34.76
CA LYS A 707 32.78 12.85 35.85
C LYS A 707 31.47 12.12 36.09
N LYS A 708 30.99 12.06 37.34
CA LYS A 708 29.77 11.35 37.72
C LYS A 708 28.54 11.95 37.04
N CYS A 709 27.76 11.12 36.36
CA CYS A 709 26.48 11.49 35.83
C CYS A 709 25.39 11.22 36.88
N LEU A 710 24.65 12.26 37.28
CA LEU A 710 23.57 12.18 38.25
C LEU A 710 22.22 11.83 37.58
N ARG A 711 22.04 12.30 36.36
CA ARG A 711 20.84 12.03 35.55
C ARG A 711 21.11 12.30 34.06
N THR A 712 20.41 11.62 33.20
CA THR A 712 20.49 11.81 31.73
C THR A 712 19.32 12.61 31.18
N ILE A 713 18.12 12.48 31.78
CA ILE A 713 16.87 13.10 31.37
C ILE A 713 16.46 14.16 32.39
N ASP A 714 16.11 15.34 31.88
CA ASP A 714 15.55 16.40 32.72
C ASP A 714 14.11 16.02 33.11
N PRO A 715 13.75 15.95 34.41
CA PRO A 715 12.48 15.50 34.89
C PRO A 715 11.29 16.44 34.56
N GLU A 716 11.56 17.73 34.31
CA GLU A 716 10.51 18.71 34.01
C GLU A 716 10.16 18.72 32.52
N THR A 717 11.20 18.61 31.67
CA THR A 717 11.03 18.72 30.21
C THR A 717 10.98 17.38 29.49
N GLY A 718 11.40 16.28 30.17
CA GLY A 718 11.53 14.95 29.56
C GLY A 718 12.61 14.85 28.46
N ARG A 719 13.47 15.87 28.34
CA ARG A 719 14.51 15.95 27.31
C ARG A 719 15.84 15.45 27.82
N PHE A 720 16.66 14.94 26.91
CA PHE A 720 18.05 14.62 27.21
C PHE A 720 18.81 15.89 27.62
N SER A 721 19.21 15.93 28.89
CA SER A 721 19.94 17.06 29.53
C SER A 721 20.70 16.50 30.73
N PRO A 722 21.92 15.92 30.51
CA PRO A 722 22.66 15.28 31.57
C PRO A 722 23.14 16.28 32.61
N ALA A 723 23.06 15.90 33.88
CA ALA A 723 23.59 16.67 35.00
C ALA A 723 24.72 15.87 35.65
N TYR A 724 25.76 16.58 36.08
CA TYR A 724 26.98 15.97 36.56
C TYR A 724 27.33 16.46 37.98
N ASP A 725 28.01 15.61 38.76
CA ASP A 725 28.80 16.01 39.91
C ASP A 725 30.27 16.04 39.47
N GLU A 726 30.79 17.27 39.32
CA GLU A 726 32.18 17.48 38.87
C GLU A 726 33.22 17.26 39.97
N SER A 727 32.78 17.06 41.22
CA SER A 727 33.64 16.75 42.34
C SER A 727 33.98 15.26 42.41
N GLU A 728 33.20 14.40 41.82
CA GLU A 728 33.40 12.95 41.73
C GLU A 728 33.92 12.56 40.35
N THR A 729 35.18 12.15 40.27
CA THR A 729 35.82 11.78 38.98
C THR A 729 36.49 10.41 39.07
N ILE A 730 36.58 9.72 37.93
CA ILE A 730 37.40 8.52 37.75
C ILE A 730 38.28 8.70 36.52
N THR A 731 39.49 8.11 36.61
CA THR A 731 40.42 8.09 35.46
C THR A 731 40.64 6.66 35.01
N ILE A 732 40.35 6.39 33.71
CA ILE A 732 40.51 5.08 33.11
C ILE A 732 41.67 5.16 32.11
N PRO A 733 42.72 4.36 32.23
CA PRO A 733 43.79 4.27 31.27
C PRO A 733 43.27 3.79 29.91
N ALA A 734 43.75 4.39 28.82
CA ALA A 734 43.34 4.07 27.47
C ALA A 734 44.43 4.37 26.44
N ASP A 735 44.79 3.40 25.66
CA ASP A 735 45.62 3.54 24.47
C ASP A 735 44.78 3.89 23.24
N HIS A 736 43.51 3.47 23.29
CA HIS A 736 42.52 3.77 22.23
C HIS A 736 41.19 4.22 22.85
N VAL A 737 40.51 5.20 22.22
CA VAL A 737 39.20 5.68 22.64
C VAL A 737 38.25 5.69 21.44
N VAL A 738 37.08 5.03 21.56
CA VAL A 738 36.05 4.99 20.51
C VAL A 738 34.80 5.70 21.01
N PHE A 739 34.41 6.77 20.33
CA PHE A 739 33.19 7.52 20.66
C PHE A 739 31.96 6.92 19.96
N ALA A 740 31.06 6.35 20.73
CA ALA A 740 29.80 5.75 20.28
C ALA A 740 28.56 6.52 20.83
N ILE A 741 28.63 7.86 20.80
CA ILE A 741 27.66 8.79 21.41
C ILE A 741 26.65 9.38 20.41
N GLY A 742 26.45 8.75 19.30
CA GLY A 742 25.49 9.11 18.26
C GLY A 742 26.12 9.28 16.89
N GLN A 743 25.25 9.28 15.91
CA GLN A 743 25.60 9.38 14.50
C GLN A 743 25.11 10.70 13.91
N ALA A 744 25.66 11.11 12.77
CA ALA A 744 25.34 12.34 12.06
C ALA A 744 25.20 12.07 10.55
N ILE A 745 24.39 12.90 9.88
CA ILE A 745 24.22 12.82 8.43
C ILE A 745 25.34 13.62 7.76
N GLU A 746 25.95 13.05 6.75
CA GLU A 746 26.93 13.68 5.88
C GLU A 746 26.32 13.96 4.51
N TRP A 747 25.78 15.15 4.31
CA TRP A 747 25.10 15.53 3.07
C TRP A 747 26.04 15.81 1.90
N GLY A 748 27.28 16.28 2.17
CA GLY A 748 28.16 16.76 1.11
C GLY A 748 27.45 17.81 0.25
N SER A 749 27.50 17.62 -1.07
CA SER A 749 26.81 18.46 -2.07
C SER A 749 25.54 17.80 -2.64
N LEU A 750 25.06 16.69 -2.07
CA LEU A 750 23.95 15.89 -2.62
C LEU A 750 22.67 16.70 -2.86
N LEU A 751 22.26 17.50 -1.89
CA LEU A 751 21.04 18.31 -1.93
C LEU A 751 21.31 19.79 -2.21
N GLN A 752 22.53 20.14 -2.64
CA GLN A 752 22.87 21.51 -3.05
C GLN A 752 21.96 21.93 -4.22
N ASP A 753 21.49 23.17 -4.17
CA ASP A 753 20.60 23.76 -5.18
C ASP A 753 19.20 23.07 -5.31
N THR A 754 18.76 22.34 -4.29
CA THR A 754 17.40 21.83 -4.16
C THR A 754 16.55 22.69 -3.20
N LYS A 755 15.22 22.50 -3.24
CA LYS A 755 14.28 23.18 -2.33
C LYS A 755 14.07 22.40 -1.02
N VAL A 756 14.88 21.38 -0.75
CA VAL A 756 14.75 20.58 0.47
C VAL A 756 15.03 21.45 1.70
N GLU A 757 14.08 21.48 2.62
CA GLU A 757 14.17 22.20 3.88
C GLU A 757 14.70 21.27 4.99
N PHE A 758 15.34 21.84 6.02
CA PHE A 758 15.92 21.08 7.12
C PHE A 758 15.45 21.56 8.48
N HIS A 759 15.18 20.60 9.37
CA HIS A 759 14.96 20.83 10.79
C HIS A 759 16.29 21.06 11.55
N ARG A 760 16.18 21.42 12.85
CA ARG A 760 17.32 21.45 13.76
C ARG A 760 18.00 20.07 13.79
N GLY A 761 19.32 20.02 13.65
CA GLY A 761 20.11 18.79 13.59
C GLY A 761 20.32 18.26 12.17
N ASN A 762 20.01 19.07 11.15
CA ASN A 762 20.28 18.79 9.74
C ASN A 762 19.46 17.62 9.14
N TYR A 763 18.26 17.36 9.73
CA TYR A 763 17.29 16.38 9.20
C TYR A 763 16.33 17.04 8.21
N PRO A 764 16.03 16.44 7.06
CA PRO A 764 15.14 17.01 6.05
C PRO A 764 13.69 17.05 6.52
N VAL A 765 12.98 18.09 6.11
CA VAL A 765 11.52 18.20 6.29
C VAL A 765 10.84 17.40 5.19
N ALA A 766 9.98 16.47 5.56
CA ALA A 766 9.18 15.69 4.62
C ALA A 766 7.80 15.35 5.21
N ASP A 767 6.84 15.09 4.34
CA ASP A 767 5.52 14.62 4.73
C ASP A 767 5.64 13.23 5.43
N PRO A 768 5.08 13.05 6.62
CA PRO A 768 5.27 11.84 7.41
C PRO A 768 4.61 10.57 6.82
N LEU A 769 3.70 10.73 5.86
CA LEU A 769 3.06 9.60 5.18
C LEU A 769 3.74 9.29 3.85
N THR A 770 4.07 10.32 3.08
CA THR A 770 4.58 10.14 1.73
C THR A 770 6.10 10.17 1.65
N TYR A 771 6.77 10.69 2.68
CA TYR A 771 8.22 10.96 2.71
C TYR A 771 8.69 11.94 1.63
N GLN A 772 7.75 12.68 1.01
CA GLN A 772 8.03 13.70 0.00
C GLN A 772 8.55 14.97 0.67
N THR A 773 9.59 15.57 0.10
CA THR A 773 10.16 16.85 0.54
C THR A 773 9.49 18.05 -0.17
N ALA A 774 9.96 19.27 0.10
CA ALA A 774 9.56 20.46 -0.64
C ALA A 774 10.02 20.45 -2.12
N GLU A 775 11.02 19.66 -2.47
CA GLU A 775 11.35 19.31 -3.85
C GLU A 775 10.52 18.09 -4.27
N GLU A 776 9.52 18.29 -5.12
CA GLU A 776 8.44 17.32 -5.36
C GLU A 776 8.91 15.93 -5.80
N ASP A 777 10.00 15.82 -6.55
CA ASP A 777 10.56 14.57 -7.04
C ASP A 777 11.57 13.91 -6.08
N ILE A 778 11.86 14.55 -4.92
CA ILE A 778 12.77 14.04 -3.90
C ILE A 778 12.01 13.54 -2.67
N PHE A 779 12.24 12.26 -2.36
CA PHE A 779 11.73 11.55 -1.19
C PHE A 779 12.90 11.15 -0.30
N VAL A 780 12.68 11.10 1.01
CA VAL A 780 13.71 10.77 1.99
C VAL A 780 13.25 9.66 2.92
N GLY A 781 14.17 8.89 3.51
CA GLY A 781 13.82 7.88 4.51
C GLY A 781 15.02 7.13 5.04
N GLY A 782 14.79 6.25 6.00
CA GLY A 782 15.82 5.64 6.81
C GLY A 782 16.41 6.65 7.83
N ASP A 783 17.65 6.42 8.23
CA ASP A 783 18.28 7.23 9.29
C ASP A 783 18.40 8.72 8.94
N VAL A 784 18.38 9.10 7.67
CA VAL A 784 18.39 10.53 7.27
C VAL A 784 17.10 11.26 7.64
N TYR A 785 15.99 10.55 7.85
CA TYR A 785 14.70 11.16 8.16
C TYR A 785 14.36 11.08 9.66
N HIS A 786 14.44 9.90 10.26
CA HIS A 786 14.06 9.68 11.67
C HIS A 786 15.25 9.58 12.63
N GLY A 787 16.48 9.70 12.14
CA GLY A 787 17.68 9.36 12.90
C GLY A 787 17.96 7.85 12.93
N PRO A 788 19.09 7.42 13.51
CA PRO A 788 19.51 6.02 13.56
C PRO A 788 18.48 5.13 14.26
N LYS A 789 18.03 4.08 13.55
CA LYS A 789 17.06 3.08 14.01
C LYS A 789 17.51 1.67 13.59
N PHE A 790 16.63 0.69 13.80
CA PHE A 790 16.89 -0.68 13.42
C PHE A 790 16.58 -0.95 11.94
N VAL A 791 17.15 -2.03 11.41
CA VAL A 791 16.94 -2.47 10.01
C VAL A 791 15.45 -2.58 9.68
N ILE A 792 14.62 -3.10 10.60
CA ILE A 792 13.18 -3.28 10.37
C ILE A 792 12.41 -1.96 10.25
N ASP A 793 12.85 -0.90 10.93
CA ASP A 793 12.27 0.45 10.80
C ASP A 793 12.61 1.02 9.41
N ALA A 794 13.85 0.89 8.96
CA ALA A 794 14.28 1.31 7.63
C ALA A 794 13.59 0.54 6.50
N ILE A 795 13.27 -0.75 6.71
CA ILE A 795 12.47 -1.56 5.78
C ILE A 795 11.08 -0.97 5.58
N GLU A 796 10.37 -0.61 6.65
CA GLU A 796 9.04 -0.04 6.54
C GLU A 796 9.05 1.33 5.85
N GLU A 797 10.03 2.18 6.17
CA GLU A 797 10.17 3.47 5.51
C GLU A 797 10.44 3.31 4.01
N GLY A 798 11.32 2.38 3.61
CA GLY A 798 11.56 2.05 2.21
C GLY A 798 10.32 1.51 1.48
N LYS A 799 9.51 0.68 2.16
CA LYS A 799 8.24 0.17 1.66
C LYS A 799 7.23 1.30 1.41
N CYS A 800 7.09 2.20 2.37
CA CYS A 800 6.19 3.37 2.25
C CYS A 800 6.67 4.35 1.19
N ALA A 801 7.97 4.59 1.07
CA ALA A 801 8.55 5.42 0.03
C ALA A 801 8.35 4.83 -1.37
N ALA A 802 8.48 3.50 -1.53
CA ALA A 802 8.22 2.82 -2.80
C ALA A 802 6.78 3.04 -3.30
N GLU A 803 5.80 3.08 -2.39
CA GLU A 803 4.42 3.43 -2.73
C GLU A 803 4.29 4.88 -3.22
N SER A 804 4.99 5.81 -2.58
CA SER A 804 5.00 7.22 -2.98
C SER A 804 5.67 7.44 -4.33
N LEU A 805 6.83 6.81 -4.54
CA LEU A 805 7.58 6.87 -5.81
C LEU A 805 6.75 6.28 -6.96
N HIS A 806 6.14 5.10 -6.73
CA HIS A 806 5.23 4.48 -7.69
C HIS A 806 4.10 5.42 -8.11
N ARG A 807 3.48 6.11 -7.16
CA ARG A 807 2.40 7.06 -7.45
C ARG A 807 2.90 8.33 -8.12
N TYR A 808 4.03 8.86 -7.69
CA TYR A 808 4.57 10.12 -8.19
C TYR A 808 4.95 10.06 -9.68
N VAL A 809 5.54 8.94 -10.13
CA VAL A 809 5.95 8.81 -11.54
C VAL A 809 4.77 8.59 -12.49
N HIS A 810 3.53 8.45 -11.96
CA HIS A 810 2.32 8.36 -12.77
C HIS A 810 1.57 9.69 -12.75
N LYS A 811 1.52 10.34 -13.90
CA LYS A 811 0.88 11.66 -14.05
C LYS A 811 -0.58 11.63 -13.58
N GLY A 812 -0.94 12.55 -12.69
CA GLY A 812 -2.29 12.70 -12.15
C GLY A 812 -2.66 11.74 -11.03
N ALA A 813 -1.74 10.88 -10.58
CA ALA A 813 -1.97 10.05 -9.41
C ALA A 813 -1.79 10.86 -8.11
N ASP A 814 -2.69 10.62 -7.15
CA ASP A 814 -2.61 11.21 -5.82
C ASP A 814 -1.72 10.36 -4.90
N LEU A 815 -0.86 11.01 -4.11
CA LEU A 815 0.08 10.32 -3.23
C LEU A 815 -0.57 9.70 -1.98
N LYS A 816 -1.77 10.15 -1.59
CA LYS A 816 -2.41 9.84 -0.30
C LYS A 816 -3.67 9.00 -0.41
N ILE A 817 -4.50 9.23 -1.44
CA ILE A 817 -5.79 8.57 -1.61
C ILE A 817 -5.65 7.03 -1.63
N GLY A 818 -6.42 6.38 -0.78
CA GLY A 818 -6.47 4.91 -0.72
C GLY A 818 -5.23 4.24 -0.15
N ARG A 819 -4.30 4.97 0.47
CA ARG A 819 -3.22 4.36 1.26
C ARG A 819 -3.77 3.58 2.44
N ASN A 820 -3.08 2.51 2.80
CA ASN A 820 -3.39 1.78 4.02
C ASN A 820 -2.79 2.51 5.23
N ARG A 821 -3.61 3.33 5.88
CA ARG A 821 -3.24 4.15 7.06
C ARG A 821 -3.87 3.63 8.34
N ARG A 822 -3.98 2.33 8.45
CA ARG A 822 -4.59 1.68 9.60
C ARG A 822 -3.80 1.93 10.88
N ASP A 823 -4.50 2.33 11.95
CA ASP A 823 -3.98 2.23 13.30
C ASP A 823 -4.13 0.79 13.79
N PHE A 824 -3.00 0.16 14.08
CA PHE A 824 -2.99 -1.17 14.67
C PHE A 824 -3.23 -1.03 16.19
N ILE A 825 -4.46 -1.26 16.62
CA ILE A 825 -4.81 -1.24 18.04
C ILE A 825 -4.29 -2.52 18.67
N MET A 826 -3.44 -2.37 19.69
CA MET A 826 -2.91 -3.52 20.42
C MET A 826 -3.98 -4.16 21.29
N LEU A 827 -3.97 -5.49 21.31
CA LEU A 827 -4.77 -6.32 22.20
C LEU A 827 -4.57 -5.91 23.67
N ASP A 828 -5.66 -5.74 24.43
CA ASP A 828 -5.60 -5.62 25.89
C ASP A 828 -5.15 -6.95 26.50
N LYS A 829 -4.01 -6.92 27.22
CA LYS A 829 -3.42 -8.09 27.86
C LYS A 829 -3.78 -8.23 29.33
N GLU A 830 -4.33 -7.19 29.97
CA GLU A 830 -4.54 -7.17 31.43
C GLU A 830 -5.80 -7.92 31.83
N ASN A 831 -6.84 -7.91 30.98
CA ASN A 831 -8.12 -8.56 31.23
C ASN A 831 -8.25 -9.92 30.55
N PHE A 832 -7.14 -10.55 30.26
CA PHE A 832 -7.06 -11.79 29.52
C PHE A 832 -6.77 -12.98 30.42
N SER A 833 -7.52 -14.07 30.26
CA SER A 833 -7.28 -15.33 30.95
C SER A 833 -7.25 -16.48 29.93
N VAL A 834 -6.13 -17.17 29.86
CA VAL A 834 -6.01 -18.45 29.14
C VAL A 834 -5.88 -19.58 30.18
N ASN A 835 -6.88 -20.44 30.24
CA ASN A 835 -6.89 -21.56 31.15
C ASN A 835 -6.26 -22.84 30.60
N CYS A 836 -6.02 -22.86 29.26
CA CYS A 836 -5.42 -24.02 28.56
C CYS A 836 -4.33 -23.57 27.62
N TYR A 837 -3.10 -24.03 27.86
CA TYR A 837 -1.95 -23.90 26.97
C TYR A 837 -0.99 -25.08 27.21
N ASP A 838 -0.07 -25.28 26.28
CA ASP A 838 0.73 -26.51 26.22
C ASP A 838 1.92 -26.56 27.20
N HIS A 839 2.16 -25.68 28.09
CA HIS A 839 3.27 -25.63 29.06
C HIS A 839 4.69 -25.95 28.49
N ALA A 840 4.83 -26.01 27.14
CA ALA A 840 6.10 -26.27 26.51
C ALA A 840 7.10 -25.14 26.81
N ALA A 841 8.33 -25.49 27.11
CA ALA A 841 9.40 -24.53 27.33
C ALA A 841 9.76 -23.83 26.01
N ARG A 842 10.13 -22.55 26.12
CA ARG A 842 10.63 -21.78 24.97
C ARG A 842 11.88 -22.47 24.41
N GLN A 843 11.92 -22.64 23.09
CA GLN A 843 13.08 -23.18 22.40
C GLN A 843 14.14 -22.09 22.22
N THR A 844 15.40 -22.48 22.33
CA THR A 844 16.57 -21.60 22.19
C THR A 844 17.51 -22.14 21.13
N GLU A 845 18.16 -21.22 20.43
CA GLU A 845 19.22 -21.54 19.47
C GLU A 845 20.44 -22.13 20.20
N ALA A 846 21.08 -23.15 19.60
CA ALA A 846 22.31 -23.72 20.12
C ALA A 846 23.52 -22.89 19.62
N VAL A 847 24.59 -22.90 20.40
CA VAL A 847 25.89 -22.34 19.98
C VAL A 847 26.72 -23.46 19.35
N ASP A 848 27.39 -23.19 18.24
CA ASP A 848 28.30 -24.10 17.59
C ASP A 848 29.62 -24.17 18.36
N PRO A 849 29.94 -25.30 19.03
CA PRO A 849 31.17 -25.44 19.81
C PRO A 849 32.43 -25.48 18.95
N ALA A 850 32.31 -25.62 17.63
CA ALA A 850 33.44 -25.59 16.70
C ALA A 850 33.84 -24.16 16.27
N VAL A 851 33.00 -23.18 16.54
CA VAL A 851 33.30 -21.76 16.25
C VAL A 851 33.95 -21.16 17.47
N ASP A 852 35.15 -20.59 17.31
CA ASP A 852 35.81 -19.81 18.36
C ASP A 852 34.94 -18.61 18.74
N PRO A 853 34.53 -18.41 20.00
CA PRO A 853 33.68 -17.34 20.45
C PRO A 853 34.32 -15.95 20.25
N HIS A 854 35.63 -15.87 20.14
CA HIS A 854 36.35 -14.62 19.85
C HIS A 854 36.69 -14.43 18.36
N SER A 855 36.18 -15.32 17.47
CA SER A 855 36.27 -15.11 16.02
C SER A 855 35.22 -14.10 15.51
N PHE A 856 35.35 -13.68 14.26
CA PHE A 856 34.34 -12.87 13.54
C PHE A 856 33.24 -13.71 12.87
N ARG A 857 33.04 -14.96 13.29
CA ARG A 857 31.98 -15.82 12.78
C ARG A 857 30.79 -15.89 13.72
N ASP A 858 29.55 -15.93 13.16
CA ASP A 858 28.34 -16.17 13.96
C ASP A 858 28.31 -17.62 14.43
N ALA A 859 28.45 -17.82 15.76
CA ALA A 859 28.39 -19.14 16.38
C ALA A 859 26.95 -19.63 16.64
N ARG A 860 25.93 -18.83 16.43
CA ARG A 860 24.52 -19.17 16.73
C ARG A 860 23.96 -20.04 15.62
N ARG A 861 23.65 -21.32 15.94
CA ARG A 861 22.93 -22.22 15.05
C ARG A 861 21.44 -21.83 14.99
N THR A 862 20.78 -22.16 13.87
CA THR A 862 19.31 -22.04 13.81
C THR A 862 18.62 -23.18 14.57
N LEU A 863 17.32 -23.01 14.86
CA LEU A 863 16.49 -24.07 15.45
C LEU A 863 16.42 -25.30 14.54
N THR A 864 16.22 -26.50 15.12
CA THR A 864 15.89 -27.69 14.34
C THR A 864 14.40 -27.69 13.94
N PRO A 865 14.02 -28.51 12.93
CA PRO A 865 12.60 -28.64 12.56
C PRO A 865 11.70 -29.06 13.74
N GLU A 866 12.17 -29.92 14.64
CA GLU A 866 11.44 -30.36 15.83
C GLU A 866 11.28 -29.24 16.85
N GLN A 867 12.32 -28.43 17.02
CA GLN A 867 12.25 -27.24 17.87
C GLN A 867 11.26 -26.21 17.29
N VAL A 868 11.26 -26.03 15.97
CA VAL A 868 10.30 -25.13 15.29
C VAL A 868 8.87 -25.62 15.50
N GLN A 869 8.61 -26.93 15.38
CA GLN A 869 7.29 -27.51 15.68
C GLN A 869 6.86 -27.23 17.12
N THR A 870 7.74 -27.45 18.07
CA THR A 870 7.47 -27.20 19.49
C THR A 870 7.21 -25.72 19.74
N GLU A 871 8.04 -24.84 19.20
CA GLU A 871 7.96 -23.40 19.43
C GLU A 871 6.72 -22.78 18.79
N THR A 872 6.38 -23.19 17.57
CA THR A 872 5.19 -22.68 16.88
C THR A 872 3.87 -23.12 17.52
N ALA A 873 3.84 -24.29 18.19
CA ALA A 873 2.70 -24.76 18.96
C ALA A 873 2.43 -23.88 20.21
N ARG A 874 3.43 -23.17 20.73
CA ARG A 874 3.28 -22.24 21.85
C ARG A 874 2.51 -20.96 21.48
N CYS A 875 2.30 -20.67 20.18
CA CYS A 875 1.57 -19.50 19.73
C CYS A 875 0.09 -19.57 20.12
N LEU A 876 -0.41 -18.56 20.86
CA LEU A 876 -1.79 -18.51 21.34
C LEU A 876 -2.83 -18.15 20.26
N GLY A 877 -2.42 -17.72 19.08
CA GLY A 877 -3.35 -17.34 18.02
C GLY A 877 -4.21 -16.13 18.35
N CYS A 878 -3.61 -15.03 18.82
CA CYS A 878 -4.31 -13.88 19.43
C CYS A 878 -5.29 -13.16 18.52
N GLY A 879 -5.12 -13.20 17.20
CA GLY A 879 -5.93 -12.44 16.25
C GLY A 879 -6.67 -13.29 15.22
N ALA A 880 -7.77 -12.75 14.71
CA ALA A 880 -8.48 -13.25 13.54
C ALA A 880 -9.07 -12.09 12.75
N SER A 881 -9.28 -12.28 11.45
CA SER A 881 -10.07 -11.34 10.66
C SER A 881 -11.56 -11.53 10.93
N TRP A 882 -12.32 -10.50 10.66
CA TRP A 882 -13.77 -10.54 10.62
C TRP A 882 -14.30 -9.65 9.50
N VAL A 883 -15.55 -9.85 9.11
CA VAL A 883 -16.17 -9.12 7.99
C VAL A 883 -17.30 -8.24 8.52
N ASP A 884 -17.27 -6.96 8.14
CA ASP A 884 -18.40 -6.07 8.31
C ASP A 884 -19.42 -6.33 7.20
N PRO A 885 -20.57 -6.95 7.49
CA PRO A 885 -21.55 -7.28 6.47
C PRO A 885 -22.20 -6.05 5.85
N ASN A 886 -22.15 -4.89 6.53
CA ASN A 886 -22.70 -3.64 6.02
C ASN A 886 -21.84 -2.99 4.95
N LYS A 887 -20.55 -3.31 4.94
CA LYS A 887 -19.57 -2.81 3.96
C LYS A 887 -19.21 -3.84 2.89
N CYS A 888 -19.45 -5.13 3.15
CA CYS A 888 -19.09 -6.19 2.22
C CYS A 888 -19.95 -6.12 0.95
N ILE A 889 -19.28 -6.07 -0.20
CA ILE A 889 -19.92 -6.05 -1.53
C ILE A 889 -19.92 -7.44 -2.20
N GLY A 890 -19.37 -8.46 -1.55
CA GLY A 890 -19.37 -9.85 -2.04
C GLY A 890 -18.53 -10.08 -3.29
N CYS A 891 -17.44 -9.34 -3.49
CA CYS A 891 -16.59 -9.45 -4.69
C CYS A 891 -15.67 -10.67 -4.71
N GLY A 892 -15.45 -11.36 -3.57
CA GLY A 892 -14.63 -12.56 -3.49
C GLY A 892 -13.12 -12.36 -3.54
N VAL A 893 -12.60 -11.15 -3.71
CA VAL A 893 -11.14 -10.90 -3.76
C VAL A 893 -10.42 -11.38 -2.50
N CYS A 894 -11.02 -11.21 -1.32
CA CYS A 894 -10.44 -11.65 -0.06
C CYS A 894 -10.29 -13.19 0.03
N THR A 895 -11.18 -13.96 -0.59
CA THR A 895 -11.15 -15.43 -0.55
C THR A 895 -9.98 -15.96 -1.37
N THR A 896 -9.73 -15.41 -2.55
CA THR A 896 -8.63 -15.83 -3.43
C THR A 896 -7.25 -15.48 -2.90
N LYS A 897 -7.18 -14.53 -1.94
CA LYS A 897 -5.90 -14.12 -1.31
C LYS A 897 -5.62 -14.88 0.00
N CYS A 898 -6.55 -15.71 0.49
CA CYS A 898 -6.38 -16.46 1.74
C CYS A 898 -5.74 -17.82 1.49
N VAL A 899 -4.46 -17.97 1.88
CA VAL A 899 -3.72 -19.25 1.77
C VAL A 899 -4.09 -20.26 2.88
N PHE A 900 -4.92 -19.87 3.83
CA PHE A 900 -5.37 -20.68 4.96
C PHE A 900 -6.79 -21.23 4.79
N ASP A 901 -7.42 -20.92 3.66
CA ASP A 901 -8.80 -21.30 3.39
C ASP A 901 -9.75 -20.91 4.55
N ALA A 902 -9.57 -19.70 5.07
CA ALA A 902 -10.27 -19.20 6.25
C ALA A 902 -11.34 -18.17 5.93
N ILE A 903 -11.57 -17.83 4.66
CA ILE A 903 -12.59 -16.86 4.27
C ILE A 903 -13.31 -17.34 3.01
N HIS A 904 -14.63 -17.39 3.07
CA HIS A 904 -15.50 -17.94 2.03
C HIS A 904 -16.62 -16.97 1.70
N LEU A 905 -17.27 -17.15 0.54
CA LEU A 905 -18.47 -16.43 0.18
C LEU A 905 -19.72 -17.25 0.53
N LYS A 906 -20.69 -16.57 1.13
CA LYS A 906 -22.01 -17.10 1.43
C LYS A 906 -23.05 -16.32 0.63
N ARG A 907 -23.95 -17.03 -0.09
CA ARG A 907 -25.01 -16.41 -0.86
C ARG A 907 -26.21 -16.11 0.03
N ASP A 908 -26.33 -14.89 0.50
CA ASP A 908 -27.36 -14.44 1.47
C ASP A 908 -28.20 -13.25 0.96
N HIS A 909 -27.87 -12.71 -0.23
CA HIS A 909 -28.60 -11.61 -0.88
C HIS A 909 -29.01 -11.94 -2.33
N PRO A 910 -29.75 -13.04 -2.59
CA PRO A 910 -30.06 -13.48 -3.96
C PRO A 910 -30.81 -12.42 -4.78
N GLU A 911 -31.52 -11.51 -4.14
CA GLU A 911 -32.20 -10.38 -4.79
C GLU A 911 -31.24 -9.41 -5.48
N CYS A 912 -29.97 -9.38 -5.06
CA CYS A 912 -28.96 -8.51 -5.68
C CYS A 912 -28.44 -9.03 -7.02
N SER A 913 -28.81 -10.25 -7.44
CA SER A 913 -28.52 -10.78 -8.77
C SER A 913 -29.67 -10.53 -9.79
N THR A 914 -30.71 -9.81 -9.38
CA THR A 914 -31.82 -9.50 -10.30
C THR A 914 -31.42 -8.39 -11.25
N MET A 915 -31.36 -8.69 -12.55
CA MET A 915 -31.09 -7.73 -13.61
C MET A 915 -32.28 -6.82 -13.85
N MET A 916 -32.07 -5.52 -13.91
CA MET A 916 -33.13 -4.51 -14.01
C MET A 916 -32.97 -3.65 -15.27
N LYS A 917 -34.10 -3.18 -15.80
CA LYS A 917 -34.06 -2.05 -16.74
C LYS A 917 -33.88 -0.74 -16.01
N ALA A 918 -33.28 0.24 -16.69
CA ALA A 918 -33.01 1.55 -16.10
C ALA A 918 -34.27 2.22 -15.55
N GLU A 919 -35.42 2.05 -16.20
CA GLU A 919 -36.72 2.61 -15.83
C GLU A 919 -37.27 2.04 -14.49
N ASP A 920 -36.90 0.82 -14.13
CA ASP A 920 -37.37 0.12 -12.92
C ASP A 920 -36.52 0.41 -11.68
N LYS A 921 -35.37 1.07 -11.84
CA LYS A 921 -34.42 1.32 -10.72
C LYS A 921 -35.03 2.14 -9.59
N LEU A 922 -35.94 3.07 -9.88
CA LEU A 922 -36.65 3.83 -8.82
C LEU A 922 -37.51 2.92 -7.95
N LYS A 923 -38.17 1.92 -8.52
CA LYS A 923 -38.95 0.94 -7.77
C LYS A 923 -38.02 0.09 -6.89
N GLY A 924 -36.85 -0.31 -7.42
CA GLY A 924 -35.83 -1.03 -6.68
C GLY A 924 -35.32 -0.23 -5.47
N ILE A 925 -34.98 1.04 -5.65
CA ILE A 925 -34.52 1.92 -4.57
C ILE A 925 -35.63 2.14 -3.52
N ALA A 926 -36.87 2.33 -3.94
CA ALA A 926 -38.00 2.49 -3.02
C ALA A 926 -38.26 1.22 -2.18
N SER A 927 -38.15 0.03 -2.80
CA SER A 927 -38.22 -1.24 -2.10
C SER A 927 -37.11 -1.37 -1.04
N MET A 928 -35.90 -0.97 -1.38
CA MET A 928 -34.72 -1.02 -0.46
C MET A 928 -34.90 -0.03 0.70
N ALA A 929 -35.35 1.19 0.42
CA ALA A 929 -35.67 2.16 1.46
C ALA A 929 -36.75 1.63 2.44
N GLY A 930 -37.75 0.92 1.93
CA GLY A 930 -38.76 0.26 2.75
C GLY A 930 -38.18 -0.85 3.64
N LYS A 931 -37.27 -1.69 3.11
CA LYS A 931 -36.54 -2.68 3.90
C LYS A 931 -35.71 -2.02 5.02
N ARG A 932 -34.96 -0.98 4.72
CA ARG A 932 -34.20 -0.22 5.69
C ARG A 932 -35.07 0.33 6.82
N LEU A 933 -36.18 0.97 6.47
CA LEU A 933 -37.13 1.51 7.46
C LEU A 933 -37.66 0.39 8.36
N GLY A 934 -37.99 -0.77 7.80
CA GLY A 934 -38.44 -1.94 8.54
C GLY A 934 -37.38 -2.48 9.50
N GLU A 935 -36.14 -2.53 9.12
CA GLU A 935 -35.00 -2.96 9.96
C GLU A 935 -34.70 -1.95 11.06
N THR A 936 -34.76 -0.66 10.76
CA THR A 936 -34.59 0.42 11.74
C THR A 936 -35.69 0.36 12.82
N LEU A 937 -36.94 0.13 12.41
CA LEU A 937 -38.06 0.04 13.35
C LEU A 937 -38.04 -1.23 14.21
N ARG A 938 -37.46 -2.32 13.71
CA ARG A 938 -37.35 -3.59 14.48
C ARG A 938 -36.20 -3.56 15.47
N GLY A 939 -35.38 -2.52 15.48
CA GLY A 939 -34.23 -2.39 16.39
C GLY A 939 -33.31 -3.61 16.24
N ARG A 940 -32.50 -3.65 15.18
CA ARG A 940 -31.51 -4.73 15.01
C ARG A 940 -30.62 -4.75 16.25
N LYS A 941 -30.78 -5.78 17.07
CA LYS A 941 -29.78 -6.13 18.10
C LYS A 941 -28.64 -6.78 17.33
N ASP A 942 -27.49 -6.11 17.28
CA ASP A 942 -26.24 -6.63 16.71
C ASP A 942 -25.76 -7.88 17.45
#